data_0c48861e0e0fb33e17995150dc6c88f6
#
_entry.id   0c48861e0e0fb33e17995150dc6c88f6
#
_cell.length_a   1.000
_cell.length_b   1.000
_cell.length_c   1.000
_cell.angle_alpha   90.00
_cell.angle_beta   90.00
_cell.angle_gamma   90.00
#
_symmetry.space_group_name_H-M   'P 1'
#
loop_
_entity.id
_entity.type
_entity.pdbx_description
1 polymer ?
#
loop_
_entity_poly.entity_id
_entity_poly.type
_entity_poly.pdbx_seq_one_letter_code
_entity_poly.pdbx_strand_id
1 'polypeptide(L)'
;MKIFTRLCLSALFAIVVAIVPTYAQNKATVVGTVTSADSKEPIAYALVHCPDAGVQAVTDGKGQFELKITPGQHKIDISFLGFETIEQTINIKDGENKLSFELQPANFRVEDVVVTATASKAGAATASTISRTAMDHIQSSSLADVMSLLPGASTPDTRTLTLSQASSFSIRGGSSLGTAVIVDGTPMSNNANMQSMGAGQMPFAAASYTGEAAMATPTSGIDMRQISTDNIESVEVIRGIASVEYGDITSGAVIVNSKAGRSPLNIKLTMNPNLYQLSATHGVQLSEKAGALNYSADYSYSQYKPTEGYSHYERVNGQFGYTNTIGKWYTNTTASVGIYRDKSRPTPGDPNDHRNAMQKENRFRLNTKGTFNFNQGWFNNIKYAASFTYTDKNSFYEDQAANAEYTFSTSKKDGEVTNNAPGGKVYLEDGSLLSGNSFGHALKTPNTYMYRYNVYGEELNTYAQVIANFSGDWGRTSHFIKVGADFRNDGNRGRGKVYDEDCPPLRSASYGYQTQRERSYDEIPFMNTLGLFAEESFNLNFGGGRNLNIVAGVRYDKIFGFDDVIAPRINASLDIIPRALTIRGGYGITAKTPTLEMLHPQEAYFDMVNFDNLQATAASDAQKFQVVTTHTYSTVNDDLEMATTKKAEVGVDFQIGKVVGSITAFKDSSDNGYIFTNTADSFHSVDMVRYKANYGEDNTQLPTLTESSRDKVLLYHTKPTNNSSYETRGLEASIDFGRIDAIRTRFILDGVWTRTESWVKGYNFKRANAGVNTDHMGVFSDRAHSYYEVLSTNLKAVHNIPSIGFVITATANVTWQENSWMKYINDEIPIKYISVEDGKMYDFKESMFELDEFKHLDVRPDLDNKRNIKDSYKSPILCMNINVTKEIKDYLRISFYANNAFRSTPLWESTKNPGSFTRRNANTFFFGLSLTAMIK
;
A
#
# COMPACT_ATOMS: atom_id res chain seq x y z
N MET A 1 1.94 -17.01 -28.58
CA MET A 1 2.33 -15.78 -27.90
C MET A 1 3.78 -15.79 -27.41
N LYS A 2 4.26 -16.83 -26.69
CA LYS A 2 5.66 -16.94 -26.20
C LYS A 2 6.75 -16.88 -27.29
N ILE A 3 6.50 -17.36 -28.53
CA ILE A 3 7.47 -17.34 -29.64
C ILE A 3 7.54 -15.92 -30.27
N PHE A 4 6.43 -15.23 -30.39
CA PHE A 4 6.38 -13.86 -30.94
C PHE A 4 7.06 -12.85 -29.99
N THR A 5 6.89 -13.04 -28.66
CA THR A 5 7.53 -12.22 -27.63
C THR A 5 9.06 -12.42 -27.61
N ARG A 6 9.52 -13.68 -27.79
CA ARG A 6 10.97 -13.99 -27.91
C ARG A 6 11.60 -13.41 -29.17
N LEU A 7 10.88 -13.41 -30.30
CA LEU A 7 11.32 -12.78 -31.54
C LEU A 7 11.39 -11.26 -31.41
N CYS A 8 10.40 -10.62 -30.76
CA CYS A 8 10.45 -9.18 -30.48
C CYS A 8 11.59 -8.80 -29.53
N LEU A 9 11.89 -9.62 -28.50
CA LEU A 9 13.03 -9.38 -27.61
C LEU A 9 14.37 -9.54 -28.36
N SER A 10 14.50 -10.56 -29.20
CA SER A 10 15.70 -10.76 -30.01
C SER A 10 15.88 -9.65 -31.04
N ALA A 11 14.80 -9.17 -31.61
CA ALA A 11 14.83 -8.03 -32.54
C ALA A 11 15.15 -6.72 -31.82
N LEU A 12 14.61 -6.48 -30.63
CA LEU A 12 14.93 -5.31 -29.81
C LEU A 12 16.38 -5.33 -29.35
N PHE A 13 16.88 -6.50 -28.92
CA PHE A 13 18.28 -6.68 -28.53
C PHE A 13 19.23 -6.53 -29.75
N ALA A 14 18.84 -7.03 -30.94
CA ALA A 14 19.60 -6.85 -32.17
C ALA A 14 19.59 -5.38 -32.63
N ILE A 15 18.49 -4.63 -32.44
CA ILE A 15 18.40 -3.20 -32.74
C ILE A 15 19.29 -2.40 -31.80
N VAL A 16 19.30 -2.72 -30.51
CA VAL A 16 20.18 -2.07 -29.51
C VAL A 16 21.65 -2.33 -29.78
N VAL A 17 22.01 -3.55 -30.28
CA VAL A 17 23.41 -3.89 -30.59
C VAL A 17 23.84 -3.38 -31.99
N ALA A 18 22.91 -3.16 -32.93
CA ALA A 18 23.21 -2.71 -34.28
C ALA A 18 23.36 -1.18 -34.44
N ILE A 19 22.98 -0.39 -33.41
CA ILE A 19 23.06 1.09 -33.42
C ILE A 19 24.26 1.59 -32.59
N VAL A 20 25.43 1.08 -32.86
CA VAL A 20 26.69 1.65 -32.33
C VAL A 20 27.50 2.28 -33.46
N PRO A 21 27.23 3.54 -33.83
CA PRO A 21 28.21 4.30 -34.62
C PRO A 21 29.19 4.95 -33.67
N THR A 22 30.44 4.61 -33.81
CA THR A 22 31.60 5.24 -33.17
C THR A 22 31.86 6.63 -33.73
N TYR A 23 31.16 7.64 -33.25
CA TYR A 23 31.58 9.04 -33.39
C TYR A 23 31.62 9.67 -32.01
N ALA A 24 32.82 10.00 -31.56
CA ALA A 24 33.00 10.81 -30.34
C ALA A 24 32.47 12.22 -30.62
N GLN A 25 31.32 12.57 -30.09
CA GLN A 25 30.88 13.99 -30.05
C GLN A 25 31.68 14.75 -29.00
N ASN A 26 32.15 15.94 -29.36
CA ASN A 26 32.76 16.84 -28.38
C ASN A 26 31.70 17.30 -27.38
N LYS A 27 31.78 16.81 -26.16
CA LYS A 27 30.98 17.34 -25.04
C LYS A 27 31.60 18.64 -24.54
N ALA A 28 30.80 19.67 -24.43
CA ALA A 28 31.20 20.91 -23.74
C ALA A 28 31.36 20.65 -22.26
N THR A 29 32.33 21.26 -21.63
CA THR A 29 32.50 21.22 -20.19
C THR A 29 31.78 22.41 -19.57
N VAL A 30 30.86 22.14 -18.66
CA VAL A 30 30.20 23.17 -17.86
C VAL A 30 30.82 23.15 -16.46
N VAL A 31 31.56 24.17 -16.12
CA VAL A 31 32.09 24.36 -14.77
C VAL A 31 31.27 25.46 -14.11
N GLY A 32 30.80 25.22 -12.91
CA GLY A 32 30.00 26.23 -12.25
C GLY A 32 30.23 26.29 -10.75
N THR A 33 29.70 27.36 -10.14
CA THR A 33 29.69 27.56 -8.70
C THR A 33 28.28 27.79 -8.21
N VAL A 34 27.97 27.24 -7.07
CA VAL A 34 26.69 27.44 -6.37
C VAL A 34 26.97 28.10 -5.03
N THR A 35 26.36 29.25 -4.82
CA THR A 35 26.56 30.06 -3.59
C THR A 35 25.21 30.43 -2.97
N SER A 36 25.19 30.74 -1.69
CA SER A 36 24.02 31.28 -1.01
C SER A 36 23.81 32.74 -1.44
N ALA A 37 22.60 33.12 -1.82
CA ALA A 37 22.28 34.47 -2.21
C ALA A 37 22.46 35.51 -1.06
N ASP A 38 22.22 35.10 0.18
CA ASP A 38 22.28 35.97 1.36
C ASP A 38 23.71 36.06 1.92
N SER A 39 24.36 34.93 2.21
CA SER A 39 25.67 34.89 2.84
C SER A 39 26.84 34.94 1.85
N LYS A 40 26.57 34.72 0.54
CA LYS A 40 27.58 34.55 -0.51
C LYS A 40 28.57 33.41 -0.27
N GLU A 41 28.32 32.59 0.74
CA GLU A 41 29.09 31.38 1.04
C GLU A 41 28.85 30.31 0.00
N PRO A 42 29.86 29.50 -0.37
CA PRO A 42 29.69 28.38 -1.28
C PRO A 42 28.77 27.31 -0.66
N ILE A 43 27.87 26.78 -1.48
CA ILE A 43 26.97 25.68 -1.08
C ILE A 43 27.60 24.37 -1.52
N ALA A 44 28.16 23.66 -0.56
CA ALA A 44 28.66 22.32 -0.77
C ALA A 44 27.50 21.29 -0.85
N TYR A 45 27.66 20.29 -1.72
CA TYR A 45 26.72 19.17 -1.90
C TYR A 45 25.36 19.56 -2.49
N ALA A 46 25.23 20.71 -3.15
CA ALA A 46 24.08 21.01 -3.98
C ALA A 46 24.02 20.06 -5.18
N LEU A 47 22.86 19.50 -5.44
CA LEU A 47 22.62 18.67 -6.62
C LEU A 47 22.38 19.58 -7.83
N VAL A 48 23.20 19.42 -8.84
CA VAL A 48 23.08 20.07 -10.15
C VAL A 48 22.65 18.98 -11.14
N HIS A 49 21.44 19.04 -11.62
CA HIS A 49 20.84 18.02 -12.48
C HIS A 49 20.43 18.63 -13.82
N CYS A 50 20.75 17.93 -14.90
CA CYS A 50 20.32 18.26 -16.23
C CYS A 50 19.43 17.11 -16.75
N PRO A 51 18.10 17.22 -16.60
CA PRO A 51 17.18 16.11 -16.87
C PRO A 51 17.20 15.65 -18.33
N ASP A 52 17.25 16.59 -19.25
CA ASP A 52 17.26 16.39 -20.70
C ASP A 52 18.53 15.74 -21.22
N ALA A 53 19.66 15.94 -20.55
CA ALA A 53 20.93 15.25 -20.84
C ALA A 53 21.20 14.04 -19.93
N GLY A 54 20.35 13.80 -18.94
CA GLY A 54 20.50 12.71 -17.98
C GLY A 54 21.79 12.76 -17.16
N VAL A 55 22.39 13.96 -17.02
CA VAL A 55 23.66 14.17 -16.33
C VAL A 55 23.41 14.89 -15.03
N GLN A 56 24.15 14.53 -13.99
CA GLN A 56 24.10 15.22 -12.71
C GLN A 56 25.50 15.38 -12.14
N ALA A 57 25.69 16.44 -11.35
CA ALA A 57 26.85 16.63 -10.51
C ALA A 57 26.40 17.08 -9.12
N VAL A 58 27.28 16.95 -8.15
CA VAL A 58 27.09 17.49 -6.81
C VAL A 58 28.23 18.46 -6.58
N THR A 59 27.94 19.62 -6.01
CA THR A 59 28.98 20.62 -5.74
C THR A 59 29.97 20.10 -4.68
N ASP A 60 31.24 20.41 -4.85
CA ASP A 60 32.29 20.10 -3.88
C ASP A 60 32.20 21.03 -2.65
N GLY A 61 33.16 20.93 -1.71
CA GLY A 61 33.23 21.76 -0.51
C GLY A 61 33.39 23.27 -0.77
N LYS A 62 33.74 23.65 -2.01
CA LYS A 62 33.83 25.04 -2.46
C LYS A 62 32.61 25.47 -3.28
N GLY A 63 31.55 24.66 -3.32
CA GLY A 63 30.39 24.92 -4.12
C GLY A 63 30.60 24.77 -5.62
N GLN A 64 31.72 24.15 -6.06
CA GLN A 64 32.04 23.98 -7.49
C GLN A 64 31.51 22.67 -8.02
N PHE A 65 31.05 22.66 -9.29
CA PHE A 65 30.65 21.47 -10.01
C PHE A 65 31.17 21.44 -11.43
N GLU A 66 31.30 20.26 -11.99
CA GLU A 66 31.62 20.04 -13.41
C GLU A 66 30.61 19.09 -14.03
N LEU A 67 30.03 19.50 -15.16
CA LEU A 67 29.18 18.66 -16.00
C LEU A 67 29.73 18.61 -17.42
N LYS A 68 29.62 17.45 -18.09
CA LYS A 68 29.93 17.31 -19.51
C LYS A 68 28.63 17.06 -20.26
N ILE A 69 28.18 18.08 -20.99
CA ILE A 69 26.89 18.13 -21.69
C ILE A 69 27.15 18.50 -23.13
N THR A 70 26.33 18.02 -24.04
CA THR A 70 26.38 18.44 -25.45
C THR A 70 26.03 19.94 -25.60
N PRO A 71 26.62 20.65 -26.55
CA PRO A 71 26.22 22.01 -26.83
C PRO A 71 24.74 22.11 -27.24
N GLY A 72 24.04 23.11 -26.74
CA GLY A 72 22.61 23.28 -26.99
C GLY A 72 21.87 23.94 -25.84
N GLN A 73 20.56 24.02 -25.92
CA GLN A 73 19.72 24.49 -24.86
C GLN A 73 19.38 23.31 -23.92
N HIS A 74 19.71 23.45 -22.65
CA HIS A 74 19.47 22.45 -21.61
C HIS A 74 18.76 23.06 -20.41
N LYS A 75 17.86 22.29 -19.79
CA LYS A 75 17.28 22.61 -18.50
C LYS A 75 18.25 22.15 -17.42
N ILE A 76 18.61 23.05 -16.51
CA ILE A 76 19.37 22.71 -15.32
C ILE A 76 18.52 23.00 -14.09
N ASP A 77 18.42 21.98 -13.25
CA ASP A 77 17.78 22.05 -11.95
C ASP A 77 18.86 22.01 -10.87
N ILE A 78 18.87 23.00 -9.96
CA ILE A 78 19.83 23.04 -8.86
C ILE A 78 19.07 23.06 -7.57
N SER A 79 19.30 22.06 -6.75
CA SER A 79 18.61 21.89 -5.48
C SER A 79 19.62 21.66 -4.33
N PHE A 80 19.33 22.30 -3.22
CA PHE A 80 20.04 22.05 -1.97
C PHE A 80 19.10 22.25 -0.79
N LEU A 81 19.26 21.43 0.24
CA LEU A 81 18.43 21.50 1.43
C LEU A 81 18.53 22.85 2.12
N GLY A 82 17.38 23.43 2.45
CA GLY A 82 17.30 24.76 3.06
C GLY A 82 17.45 25.92 2.07
N PHE A 83 17.40 25.62 0.77
CA PHE A 83 17.45 26.62 -0.31
C PHE A 83 16.33 26.35 -1.33
N GLU A 84 15.90 27.39 -2.03
CA GLU A 84 14.95 27.27 -3.14
C GLU A 84 15.62 26.59 -4.33
N THR A 85 14.94 25.63 -4.94
CA THR A 85 15.43 24.97 -6.16
C THR A 85 15.39 25.96 -7.33
N ILE A 86 16.50 26.10 -8.02
CA ILE A 86 16.56 26.85 -9.28
C ILE A 86 16.28 25.88 -10.43
N GLU A 87 15.33 26.25 -11.30
CA GLU A 87 15.09 25.62 -12.59
C GLU A 87 15.36 26.66 -13.68
N GLN A 88 16.42 26.45 -14.45
CA GLN A 88 16.80 27.40 -15.47
C GLN A 88 17.17 26.70 -16.78
N THR A 89 16.70 27.25 -17.90
CA THR A 89 17.14 26.82 -19.24
C THR A 89 18.36 27.64 -19.64
N ILE A 90 19.47 26.97 -19.91
CA ILE A 90 20.74 27.59 -20.33
C ILE A 90 21.14 27.11 -21.70
N ASN A 91 21.89 27.95 -22.43
CA ASN A 91 22.45 27.63 -23.74
C ASN A 91 23.94 27.32 -23.60
N ILE A 92 24.31 26.04 -23.74
CA ILE A 92 25.68 25.55 -23.65
C ILE A 92 26.36 25.72 -25.02
N LYS A 93 27.52 26.37 -25.06
CA LYS A 93 28.35 26.54 -26.25
C LYS A 93 29.47 25.50 -26.27
N ASP A 94 30.02 25.25 -27.46
CA ASP A 94 31.20 24.38 -27.60
C ASP A 94 32.35 24.88 -26.70
N GLY A 95 33.06 23.94 -26.05
CA GLY A 95 34.19 24.24 -25.17
C GLY A 95 33.79 24.36 -23.68
N GLU A 96 34.50 25.18 -22.94
CA GLU A 96 34.28 25.40 -21.51
C GLU A 96 33.21 26.50 -21.30
N ASN A 97 32.14 26.18 -20.57
CA ASN A 97 31.12 27.13 -20.13
C ASN A 97 31.23 27.37 -18.63
N LYS A 98 31.33 28.62 -18.21
CA LYS A 98 31.38 29.02 -16.80
C LYS A 98 30.01 29.55 -16.36
N LEU A 99 29.44 28.96 -15.32
CA LEU A 99 28.14 29.33 -14.78
C LEU A 99 28.25 29.63 -13.29
N SER A 100 27.41 30.53 -12.81
CA SER A 100 27.29 30.82 -11.39
C SER A 100 25.82 30.87 -11.02
N PHE A 101 25.46 30.17 -9.96
CA PHE A 101 24.11 30.13 -9.44
C PHE A 101 24.08 30.55 -8.00
N GLU A 102 23.11 31.42 -7.69
CA GLU A 102 22.87 31.87 -6.33
C GLU A 102 21.56 31.29 -5.83
N LEU A 103 21.63 30.28 -4.97
CA LEU A 103 20.45 29.73 -4.34
C LEU A 103 19.98 30.68 -3.24
N GLN A 104 18.69 31.00 -3.28
CA GLN A 104 18.03 31.70 -2.20
C GLN A 104 17.85 30.74 -1.05
N PRO A 105 18.24 31.06 0.19
CA PRO A 105 17.86 30.28 1.33
C PRO A 105 16.35 30.12 1.34
N ALA A 106 15.86 28.90 1.55
CA ALA A 106 14.45 28.65 1.79
C ALA A 106 14.10 29.21 3.19
N ASN A 107 14.34 30.51 3.32
CA ASN A 107 13.90 31.27 4.48
C ASN A 107 12.36 31.28 4.42
N PHE A 108 11.71 31.47 5.56
CA PHE A 108 10.28 31.73 5.65
C PHE A 108 9.92 32.98 4.83
N ARG A 109 9.98 32.86 3.49
CA ARG A 109 9.53 33.91 2.60
C ARG A 109 8.10 33.65 2.21
N VAL A 110 7.22 34.52 2.71
CA VAL A 110 5.78 34.47 2.48
C VAL A 110 5.42 34.76 1.00
N GLU A 111 6.38 35.18 0.19
CA GLU A 111 6.08 35.74 -1.14
C GLU A 111 5.61 34.71 -2.17
N ASP A 112 6.10 33.45 -2.10
CA ASP A 112 5.83 32.39 -3.10
C ASP A 112 5.41 31.04 -2.51
N VAL A 113 4.69 31.05 -1.38
CA VAL A 113 4.18 29.81 -0.78
C VAL A 113 3.14 29.17 -1.66
N VAL A 114 3.44 27.95 -2.15
CA VAL A 114 2.52 27.10 -2.92
C VAL A 114 2.15 25.88 -2.06
N VAL A 115 0.93 25.85 -1.55
CA VAL A 115 0.44 24.79 -0.68
C VAL A 115 -0.35 23.77 -1.51
N THR A 116 0.29 23.11 -2.45
CA THR A 116 -0.34 22.07 -3.27
C THR A 116 0.70 21.13 -3.87
N ALA A 117 0.24 19.98 -4.34
CA ALA A 117 1.03 19.15 -5.23
C ALA A 117 1.12 19.83 -6.60
N THR A 118 2.33 20.09 -7.07
CA THR A 118 2.56 20.61 -8.42
C THR A 118 2.68 19.46 -9.40
N ALA A 119 2.12 19.62 -10.61
CA ALA A 119 2.33 18.65 -11.67
C ALA A 119 3.82 18.55 -11.98
N SER A 120 4.40 17.37 -11.79
CA SER A 120 5.80 17.10 -12.11
C SER A 120 5.87 16.60 -13.55
N LYS A 121 6.83 17.15 -14.31
CA LYS A 121 7.21 16.64 -15.63
C LYS A 121 8.31 15.58 -15.46
N ALA A 122 8.02 14.50 -14.73
CA ALA A 122 8.90 13.32 -14.73
C ALA A 122 8.76 12.58 -16.06
N GLY A 123 9.42 13.08 -17.09
CA GLY A 123 9.22 12.65 -18.45
C GLY A 123 7.79 12.94 -18.95
N ALA A 124 7.14 11.97 -19.60
CA ALA A 124 5.76 12.07 -20.08
C ALA A 124 4.72 11.48 -19.11
N ALA A 125 5.13 10.94 -17.95
CA ALA A 125 4.24 10.31 -16.98
C ALA A 125 3.44 11.35 -16.17
N THR A 126 2.20 10.99 -15.78
CA THR A 126 1.41 11.80 -14.85
C THR A 126 1.96 11.65 -13.45
N ALA A 127 2.63 12.67 -12.96
CA ALA A 127 3.20 12.72 -11.62
C ALA A 127 2.87 14.05 -10.93
N SER A 128 2.99 14.07 -9.61
CA SER A 128 2.84 15.26 -8.78
C SER A 128 3.94 15.33 -7.75
N THR A 129 4.57 16.50 -7.61
CA THR A 129 5.60 16.77 -6.59
C THR A 129 5.04 17.64 -5.49
N ILE A 130 5.26 17.25 -4.25
CA ILE A 130 4.88 17.95 -3.04
C ILE A 130 6.17 18.42 -2.37
N SER A 131 6.37 19.73 -2.32
CA SER A 131 7.56 20.34 -1.75
C SER A 131 7.53 20.41 -0.23
N ARG A 132 8.68 20.64 0.39
CA ARG A 132 8.80 20.92 1.83
C ARG A 132 7.85 22.05 2.27
N THR A 133 7.84 23.14 1.52
CA THR A 133 6.98 24.29 1.82
C THR A 133 5.50 23.92 1.85
N ALA A 134 5.04 23.09 0.90
CA ALA A 134 3.66 22.62 0.90
C ALA A 134 3.35 21.77 2.16
N MET A 135 4.24 20.87 2.54
CA MET A 135 4.09 20.03 3.75
C MET A 135 4.10 20.85 5.04
N ASP A 136 4.89 21.90 5.10
CA ASP A 136 4.97 22.79 6.28
C ASP A 136 3.69 23.61 6.52
N HIS A 137 2.92 23.89 5.46
CA HIS A 137 1.72 24.71 5.54
C HIS A 137 0.42 23.90 5.65
N ILE A 138 0.48 22.56 5.62
CA ILE A 138 -0.68 21.70 5.92
C ILE A 138 -0.59 21.04 7.30
N GLN A 139 0.48 21.31 8.07
CA GLN A 139 0.78 20.65 9.35
C GLN A 139 0.69 19.14 9.30
N SER A 140 1.29 18.57 8.27
CA SER A 140 1.36 17.12 8.14
C SER A 140 2.15 16.49 9.29
N SER A 141 1.62 15.40 9.83
CA SER A 141 2.25 14.59 10.88
C SER A 141 2.90 13.33 10.30
N SER A 142 2.37 12.88 9.18
CA SER A 142 2.81 11.66 8.50
C SER A 142 2.66 11.79 6.98
N LEU A 143 3.25 10.85 6.26
CA LEU A 143 3.10 10.77 4.81
C LEU A 143 1.63 10.59 4.39
N ALA A 144 0.79 9.96 5.22
CA ALA A 144 -0.64 9.82 4.96
C ALA A 144 -1.35 11.18 4.77
N ASP A 145 -0.98 12.18 5.58
CA ASP A 145 -1.55 13.53 5.48
C ASP A 145 -1.17 14.22 4.17
N VAL A 146 0.06 13.97 3.72
CA VAL A 146 0.61 14.56 2.49
C VAL A 146 -0.15 14.08 1.25
N MET A 147 -0.64 12.85 1.26
CA MET A 147 -1.44 12.30 0.15
C MET A 147 -2.73 13.09 -0.08
N SER A 148 -3.26 13.78 0.92
CA SER A 148 -4.45 14.63 0.79
C SER A 148 -4.27 15.85 -0.13
N LEU A 149 -3.03 16.22 -0.45
CA LEU A 149 -2.71 17.31 -1.39
C LEU A 149 -2.86 16.90 -2.85
N LEU A 150 -2.92 15.61 -3.13
CA LEU A 150 -2.98 15.10 -4.50
C LEU A 150 -4.33 15.44 -5.16
N PRO A 151 -4.34 15.75 -6.47
CA PRO A 151 -5.58 15.78 -7.23
C PRO A 151 -6.31 14.44 -7.11
N GLY A 152 -7.59 14.48 -6.76
CA GLY A 152 -8.40 13.28 -6.62
C GLY A 152 -8.25 12.49 -5.33
N ALA A 153 -7.45 12.97 -4.40
CA ALA A 153 -7.54 12.47 -3.04
C ALA A 153 -8.96 12.70 -2.52
N SER A 154 -9.58 11.65 -1.98
CA SER A 154 -10.84 11.79 -1.25
C SER A 154 -10.68 12.86 -0.17
N THR A 155 -11.79 13.53 0.19
CA THR A 155 -11.80 14.52 1.27
C THR A 155 -10.90 14.06 2.41
N PRO A 156 -10.00 14.94 2.93
CA PRO A 156 -9.12 14.55 4.02
C PRO A 156 -9.96 13.98 5.15
N ASP A 157 -9.80 12.71 5.41
CA ASP A 157 -10.39 12.11 6.59
C ASP A 157 -9.67 12.73 7.78
N THR A 158 -10.40 13.35 8.69
CA THR A 158 -9.82 13.88 9.93
C THR A 158 -9.07 12.81 10.72
N ARG A 159 -9.34 11.56 10.47
CA ARG A 159 -8.67 10.41 11.07
C ARG A 159 -7.21 10.28 10.64
N THR A 160 -6.83 10.69 9.43
CA THR A 160 -5.43 10.67 8.99
C THR A 160 -4.56 11.63 9.80
N LEU A 161 -5.11 12.78 10.17
CA LEU A 161 -4.44 13.79 10.99
C LEU A 161 -4.24 13.36 12.46
N THR A 162 -4.90 12.30 12.89
CA THR A 162 -4.80 11.80 14.27
C THR A 162 -3.81 10.65 14.42
N LEU A 163 -3.31 10.08 13.34
CA LEU A 163 -2.48 8.87 13.34
C LEU A 163 -3.16 7.65 14.00
N SER A 164 -4.46 7.69 14.23
CA SER A 164 -5.18 6.69 15.02
C SER A 164 -5.48 5.40 14.27
N GLN A 165 -5.33 5.38 12.94
CA GLN A 165 -5.61 4.21 12.11
C GLN A 165 -4.48 3.94 11.13
N ALA A 166 -4.18 2.66 10.88
CA ALA A 166 -3.29 2.27 9.81
C ALA A 166 -3.77 2.87 8.48
N SER A 167 -2.86 3.50 7.78
CA SER A 167 -3.17 4.21 6.54
C SER A 167 -2.27 3.73 5.42
N SER A 168 -2.81 2.93 4.53
CA SER A 168 -2.20 2.63 3.25
C SER A 168 -2.89 3.42 2.14
N PHE A 169 -2.15 3.75 1.10
CA PHE A 169 -2.65 4.61 0.03
C PHE A 169 -2.88 3.84 -1.26
N SER A 170 -4.07 4.00 -1.83
CA SER A 170 -4.44 3.47 -3.14
C SER A 170 -4.44 4.59 -4.18
N ILE A 171 -3.74 4.39 -5.28
CA ILE A 171 -3.70 5.34 -6.39
C ILE A 171 -4.77 4.96 -7.42
N ARG A 172 -5.63 5.92 -7.81
CA ARG A 172 -6.68 5.76 -8.83
C ARG A 172 -7.61 4.56 -8.61
N GLY A 173 -7.89 4.22 -7.34
CA GLY A 173 -8.76 3.09 -7.00
C GLY A 173 -8.14 1.70 -7.21
N GLY A 174 -6.85 1.61 -7.49
CA GLY A 174 -6.10 0.35 -7.52
C GLY A 174 -5.84 -0.23 -6.12
N SER A 175 -5.13 -1.35 -6.03
CA SER A 175 -4.77 -1.95 -4.74
C SER A 175 -3.71 -1.12 -4.00
N SER A 176 -3.88 -0.93 -2.69
CA SER A 176 -2.84 -0.32 -1.84
C SER A 176 -1.58 -1.19 -1.74
N LEU A 177 -1.71 -2.52 -1.82
CA LEU A 177 -0.58 -3.45 -1.94
C LEU A 177 0.24 -3.19 -3.21
N GLY A 178 -0.40 -2.74 -4.29
CA GLY A 178 0.23 -2.39 -5.56
C GLY A 178 0.83 -0.98 -5.62
N THR A 179 0.74 -0.19 -4.53
CA THR A 179 1.37 1.14 -4.43
C THR A 179 2.74 1.01 -3.78
N ALA A 180 3.81 1.26 -4.55
CA ALA A 180 5.15 1.25 -3.99
C ALA A 180 5.44 2.53 -3.20
N VAL A 181 6.06 2.39 -2.03
CA VAL A 181 6.65 3.49 -1.26
C VAL A 181 8.16 3.36 -1.33
N ILE A 182 8.81 4.33 -1.98
CA ILE A 182 10.25 4.33 -2.25
C ILE A 182 10.88 5.44 -1.41
N VAL A 183 11.69 5.07 -0.43
CA VAL A 183 12.38 6.02 0.45
C VAL A 183 13.85 6.04 0.11
N ASP A 184 14.34 7.22 -0.28
CA ASP A 184 15.74 7.45 -0.66
C ASP A 184 16.27 6.46 -1.72
N GLY A 185 15.43 6.17 -2.73
CA GLY A 185 15.77 5.33 -3.88
C GLY A 185 15.60 3.83 -3.66
N THR A 186 15.17 3.36 -2.48
CA THR A 186 14.91 1.95 -2.22
C THR A 186 13.48 1.71 -1.74
N PRO A 187 12.79 0.65 -2.23
CA PRO A 187 11.42 0.38 -1.85
C PRO A 187 11.32 -0.09 -0.39
N MET A 188 10.19 0.26 0.24
CA MET A 188 9.72 -0.42 1.44
C MET A 188 8.90 -1.62 1.02
N SER A 189 9.14 -2.78 1.63
CA SER A 189 8.42 -4.02 1.32
C SER A 189 7.43 -4.39 2.41
N ASN A 190 6.26 -4.88 2.00
CA ASN A 190 5.28 -5.55 2.86
C ASN A 190 5.12 -7.03 2.48
N ASN A 191 5.98 -7.56 1.58
CA ASN A 191 5.86 -8.92 1.05
C ASN A 191 6.12 -10.00 2.10
N ALA A 192 6.99 -9.70 3.10
CA ALA A 192 7.30 -10.59 4.21
C ALA A 192 6.32 -10.49 5.39
N ASN A 193 5.36 -9.58 5.34
CA ASN A 193 4.36 -9.42 6.38
C ASN A 193 3.42 -10.62 6.39
N MET A 194 3.36 -11.33 7.50
CA MET A 194 2.48 -12.48 7.75
C MET A 194 1.60 -12.27 8.99
N GLN A 195 1.33 -11.02 9.34
CA GLN A 195 0.49 -10.64 10.47
C GLN A 195 -1.00 -10.85 10.16
N SER A 196 -1.38 -12.11 9.93
CA SER A 196 -2.77 -12.53 9.67
C SER A 196 -3.13 -13.78 10.45
N MET A 197 -4.43 -14.02 10.61
CA MET A 197 -4.92 -15.19 11.33
C MET A 197 -5.05 -16.44 10.45
N GLY A 198 -4.92 -16.30 9.14
CA GLY A 198 -5.02 -17.40 8.17
C GLY A 198 -5.80 -17.01 6.92
N ALA A 199 -5.58 -17.78 5.84
CA ALA A 199 -6.23 -17.56 4.58
C ALA A 199 -7.75 -17.77 4.69
N GLY A 200 -8.52 -16.72 4.41
CA GLY A 200 -10.00 -16.77 4.38
C GLY A 200 -10.69 -17.00 5.72
N GLN A 201 -9.94 -17.14 6.79
CA GLN A 201 -10.48 -17.11 8.14
C GLN A 201 -10.56 -15.67 8.60
N MET A 202 -11.45 -15.42 9.58
CA MET A 202 -11.69 -14.06 10.08
C MET A 202 -10.47 -13.20 9.89
N PRO A 203 -10.56 -12.21 9.00
CA PRO A 203 -9.55 -11.19 9.04
C PRO A 203 -9.61 -10.75 10.48
N PHE A 204 -8.59 -11.02 11.24
CA PHE A 204 -8.39 -10.59 12.58
C PHE A 204 -9.32 -9.42 12.83
N ALA A 205 -10.51 -9.70 13.25
CA ALA A 205 -11.58 -8.73 13.44
C ALA A 205 -11.43 -7.37 12.77
N ALA A 206 -10.45 -7.21 11.96
CA ALA A 206 -10.09 -5.98 11.27
C ALA A 206 -11.25 -5.44 10.43
N ALA A 207 -12.06 -6.32 9.90
CA ALA A 207 -13.27 -5.91 9.20
C ALA A 207 -14.35 -5.36 10.16
N SER A 208 -14.36 -5.79 11.41
CA SER A 208 -15.37 -5.37 12.39
C SER A 208 -14.90 -4.19 13.26
N TYR A 209 -13.61 -3.94 13.33
CA TYR A 209 -13.01 -2.91 14.19
C TYR A 209 -12.47 -1.75 13.37
N THR A 210 -13.37 -1.12 12.65
CA THR A 210 -13.08 0.17 12.02
C THR A 210 -12.83 1.21 13.10
N GLY A 211 -11.58 1.44 13.42
CA GLY A 211 -11.19 2.59 14.18
C GLY A 211 -10.26 2.39 15.36
N GLU A 212 -9.99 1.16 15.76
CA GLU A 212 -9.16 0.88 16.93
C GLU A 212 -8.13 -0.18 16.60
N ALA A 213 -6.84 0.10 16.76
CA ALA A 213 -5.70 -0.79 16.52
C ALA A 213 -5.80 -1.58 15.20
N ALA A 214 -5.98 -0.88 14.10
CA ALA A 214 -6.01 -1.50 12.77
C ALA A 214 -4.61 -1.95 12.36
N MET A 215 -4.40 -3.25 12.26
CA MET A 215 -3.12 -3.85 11.92
C MET A 215 -2.86 -3.81 10.43
N ALA A 216 -1.61 -3.58 10.03
CA ALA A 216 -1.20 -3.79 8.66
C ALA A 216 -1.23 -5.30 8.34
N THR A 217 -2.10 -5.69 7.44
CA THR A 217 -2.25 -7.08 7.00
C THR A 217 -1.33 -7.40 5.81
N PRO A 218 -1.05 -8.67 5.51
CA PRO A 218 -0.28 -9.05 4.32
C PRO A 218 -0.86 -8.55 2.99
N THR A 219 -2.15 -8.29 2.94
CA THR A 219 -2.86 -7.78 1.76
C THR A 219 -2.93 -6.26 1.68
N SER A 220 -2.48 -5.55 2.72
CA SER A 220 -2.43 -4.08 2.74
C SER A 220 -1.11 -3.54 2.21
N GLY A 221 -1.11 -2.25 1.80
CA GLY A 221 0.12 -1.53 1.48
C GLY A 221 0.90 -1.12 2.74
N ILE A 222 1.95 -0.33 2.53
CA ILE A 222 2.78 0.23 3.61
C ILE A 222 1.94 1.19 4.46
N ASP A 223 2.03 1.08 5.78
CA ASP A 223 1.41 2.03 6.71
C ASP A 223 2.14 3.37 6.69
N MET A 224 1.54 4.36 6.05
CA MET A 224 2.13 5.69 5.87
C MET A 224 2.19 6.52 7.15
N ARG A 225 1.49 6.11 8.24
CA ARG A 225 1.61 6.74 9.57
C ARG A 225 3.03 6.65 10.12
N GLN A 226 3.75 5.59 9.74
CA GLN A 226 5.10 5.29 10.21
C GLN A 226 6.16 6.24 9.64
N ILE A 227 5.85 6.97 8.56
CA ILE A 227 6.78 7.86 7.88
C ILE A 227 6.50 9.30 8.31
N SER A 228 7.37 9.85 9.16
CA SER A 228 7.30 11.25 9.62
C SER A 228 7.64 12.20 8.48
N THR A 229 6.84 13.27 8.33
CA THR A 229 7.08 14.29 7.31
C THR A 229 8.19 15.27 7.67
N ASP A 230 8.60 15.34 8.93
CA ASP A 230 9.50 16.42 9.38
C ASP A 230 10.94 16.28 8.86
N ASN A 231 11.33 15.04 8.48
CA ASN A 231 12.62 14.77 7.83
C ASN A 231 12.51 14.57 6.30
N ILE A 232 11.37 14.88 5.69
CA ILE A 232 11.17 14.76 4.25
C ILE A 232 11.45 16.10 3.58
N GLU A 233 12.19 16.09 2.48
CA GLU A 233 12.42 17.24 1.61
C GLU A 233 11.35 17.37 0.53
N SER A 234 11.04 16.26 -0.13
CA SER A 234 10.02 16.22 -1.17
C SER A 234 9.36 14.85 -1.26
N VAL A 235 8.14 14.85 -1.73
CA VAL A 235 7.40 13.65 -2.10
C VAL A 235 6.98 13.76 -3.54
N GLU A 236 7.33 12.77 -4.37
CA GLU A 236 6.83 12.65 -5.73
C GLU A 236 5.86 11.47 -5.80
N VAL A 237 4.70 11.67 -6.41
CA VAL A 237 3.69 10.62 -6.57
C VAL A 237 3.44 10.40 -8.05
N ILE A 238 3.87 9.24 -8.55
CA ILE A 238 3.66 8.81 -9.92
C ILE A 238 2.34 8.05 -9.98
N ARG A 239 1.33 8.63 -10.63
CA ARG A 239 0.00 8.05 -10.80
C ARG A 239 -0.18 7.37 -12.15
N GLY A 240 0.55 7.85 -13.16
CA GLY A 240 0.56 7.31 -14.51
C GLY A 240 1.50 6.11 -14.68
N ILE A 241 2.09 6.02 -15.86
CA ILE A 241 2.98 4.92 -16.23
C ILE A 241 4.40 5.25 -15.74
N ALA A 242 4.83 4.63 -14.66
CA ALA A 242 6.14 4.85 -14.06
C ALA A 242 7.28 4.30 -14.95
N SER A 243 8.50 4.83 -14.81
CA SER A 243 9.72 4.29 -15.43
C SER A 243 9.90 2.80 -15.09
N VAL A 244 10.51 2.05 -16.00
CA VAL A 244 10.81 0.61 -15.81
C VAL A 244 11.81 0.34 -14.70
N GLU A 245 12.52 1.34 -14.19
CA GLU A 245 13.39 1.20 -13.02
C GLU A 245 12.61 0.84 -11.75
N TYR A 246 11.30 1.11 -11.72
CA TYR A 246 10.41 0.78 -10.61
C TYR A 246 9.67 -0.52 -10.90
N GLY A 247 9.98 -1.58 -10.15
CA GLY A 247 9.30 -2.87 -10.17
C GLY A 247 8.41 -3.06 -8.95
N ASP A 248 7.66 -4.16 -8.94
CA ASP A 248 6.76 -4.57 -7.86
C ASP A 248 5.64 -3.56 -7.60
N ILE A 249 5.06 -3.01 -8.68
CA ILE A 249 4.01 -1.99 -8.65
C ILE A 249 2.87 -2.35 -9.61
N THR A 250 1.64 -2.04 -9.21
CA THR A 250 0.46 -2.10 -10.09
C THR A 250 -0.35 -0.80 -10.07
N SER A 251 -0.39 -0.11 -8.93
CA SER A 251 -1.18 1.12 -8.79
C SER A 251 -0.37 2.38 -9.13
N GLY A 252 0.84 2.50 -8.59
CA GLY A 252 1.73 3.64 -8.80
C GLY A 252 2.85 3.68 -7.77
N ALA A 253 3.57 4.80 -7.69
CA ALA A 253 4.70 4.94 -6.76
C ALA A 253 4.67 6.26 -6.00
N VAL A 254 5.02 6.20 -4.71
CA VAL A 254 5.25 7.34 -3.83
C VAL A 254 6.74 7.38 -3.51
N ILE A 255 7.45 8.36 -4.04
CA ILE A 255 8.89 8.53 -3.90
C ILE A 255 9.14 9.60 -2.86
N VAL A 256 9.80 9.22 -1.78
CA VAL A 256 10.11 10.06 -0.64
C VAL A 256 11.61 10.35 -0.63
N ASN A 257 11.97 11.63 -0.67
CA ASN A 257 13.33 12.06 -0.52
C ASN A 257 13.53 12.69 0.86
N SER A 258 14.42 12.09 1.67
CA SER A 258 14.78 12.62 2.98
C SER A 258 15.71 13.81 2.87
N LYS A 259 15.68 14.67 3.88
CA LYS A 259 16.64 15.77 4.02
C LYS A 259 18.07 15.24 4.10
N ALA A 260 18.98 15.88 3.39
CA ALA A 260 20.41 15.52 3.36
C ALA A 260 21.29 16.79 3.41
N GLY A 261 22.52 16.64 3.91
CA GLY A 261 23.47 17.76 3.98
C GLY A 261 23.25 18.71 5.16
N ARG A 262 23.84 19.92 5.08
CA ARG A 262 23.74 20.96 6.12
C ARG A 262 22.34 21.55 6.18
N SER A 263 21.75 21.63 7.36
CA SER A 263 20.48 22.33 7.59
C SER A 263 20.43 22.90 9.02
N PRO A 264 19.73 24.02 9.25
CA PRO A 264 19.57 24.56 10.60
C PRO A 264 18.86 23.56 11.51
N LEU A 265 19.02 23.72 12.82
CA LEU A 265 18.26 22.93 13.79
C LEU A 265 16.79 23.39 13.77
N ASN A 266 15.91 22.51 13.35
CA ASN A 266 14.47 22.73 13.39
C ASN A 266 13.85 21.88 14.52
N ILE A 267 13.12 22.55 15.41
CA ILE A 267 12.32 21.90 16.46
C ILE A 267 10.87 22.25 16.20
N LYS A 268 10.02 21.21 16.04
CA LYS A 268 8.59 21.37 15.74
C LYS A 268 7.76 20.68 16.80
N LEU A 269 6.80 21.41 17.35
CA LEU A 269 5.76 20.91 18.24
C LEU A 269 4.41 21.03 17.51
N THR A 270 3.68 19.93 17.40
CA THR A 270 2.32 19.92 16.84
C THR A 270 1.36 19.38 17.89
N MET A 271 0.26 20.08 18.12
CA MET A 271 -0.78 19.70 19.09
C MET A 271 -2.16 19.88 18.49
N ASN A 272 -2.99 18.88 18.70
CA ASN A 272 -4.44 18.97 18.46
C ASN A 272 -5.19 18.10 19.51
N PRO A 273 -6.51 18.07 19.54
CA PRO A 273 -7.23 17.28 20.54
C PRO A 273 -6.85 15.80 20.61
N ASN A 274 -6.36 15.24 19.51
CA ASN A 274 -6.05 13.80 19.40
C ASN A 274 -4.55 13.50 19.29
N LEU A 275 -3.70 14.49 18.98
CA LEU A 275 -2.31 14.30 18.65
C LEU A 275 -1.38 15.25 19.41
N TYR A 276 -0.30 14.69 19.95
CA TYR A 276 0.89 15.41 20.42
C TYR A 276 2.10 14.90 19.68
N GLN A 277 2.82 15.77 19.00
CA GLN A 277 4.03 15.41 18.25
C GLN A 277 5.13 16.41 18.53
N LEU A 278 6.33 15.89 18.80
CA LEU A 278 7.56 16.66 18.92
C LEU A 278 8.59 16.09 17.95
N SER A 279 9.21 16.95 17.15
CA SER A 279 10.29 16.54 16.26
C SER A 279 11.46 17.52 16.29
N ALA A 280 12.64 17.00 15.97
CA ALA A 280 13.86 17.76 15.81
C ALA A 280 14.65 17.24 14.61
N THR A 281 15.12 18.15 13.75
CA THR A 281 15.97 17.80 12.59
C THR A 281 17.14 18.77 12.49
N HIS A 282 18.33 18.28 12.21
CA HIS A 282 19.54 19.10 12.04
C HIS A 282 20.53 18.47 11.08
N GLY A 283 21.22 19.28 10.29
CA GLY A 283 22.29 18.86 9.40
C GLY A 283 23.58 19.64 9.65
N VAL A 284 24.67 18.93 9.90
CA VAL A 284 25.98 19.49 10.24
C VAL A 284 27.00 19.19 9.14
N GLN A 285 27.67 20.22 8.62
CA GLN A 285 28.84 20.05 7.76
C GLN A 285 30.04 19.69 8.64
N LEU A 286 30.64 18.51 8.42
CA LEU A 286 31.84 18.09 9.16
C LEU A 286 33.09 18.82 8.64
N SER A 287 33.33 18.73 7.34
CA SER A 287 34.39 19.47 6.62
C SER A 287 34.17 19.30 5.11
N GLU A 288 34.97 20.04 4.29
CA GLU A 288 34.95 19.90 2.82
C GLU A 288 35.22 18.47 2.32
N LYS A 289 36.03 17.69 3.05
CA LYS A 289 36.39 16.32 2.67
C LYS A 289 35.60 15.24 3.41
N ALA A 290 35.14 15.57 4.63
CA ALA A 290 34.47 14.57 5.50
C ALA A 290 32.96 14.53 5.29
N GLY A 291 32.39 15.36 4.45
CA GLY A 291 30.98 15.36 4.14
C GLY A 291 30.09 16.02 5.19
N ALA A 292 28.84 15.67 5.20
CA ALA A 292 27.83 16.20 6.11
C ALA A 292 27.05 15.08 6.82
N LEU A 293 26.65 15.38 8.04
CA LEU A 293 25.76 14.52 8.85
C LEU A 293 24.37 15.17 8.95
N ASN A 294 23.34 14.38 8.83
CA ASN A 294 21.96 14.80 9.07
C ASN A 294 21.36 13.84 10.11
N TYR A 295 20.67 14.38 11.09
CA TYR A 295 19.97 13.59 12.09
C TYR A 295 18.60 14.14 12.38
N SER A 296 17.67 13.25 12.66
CA SER A 296 16.30 13.58 13.03
C SER A 296 15.77 12.64 14.10
N ALA A 297 14.89 13.16 14.92
CA ALA A 297 14.11 12.39 15.88
C ALA A 297 12.68 12.92 15.91
N ASP A 298 11.70 12.04 16.00
CA ASP A 298 10.32 12.41 16.20
C ASP A 298 9.63 11.48 17.21
N TYR A 299 8.77 12.05 18.03
CA TYR A 299 7.86 11.34 18.90
C TYR A 299 6.43 11.82 18.63
N SER A 300 5.51 10.88 18.47
CA SER A 300 4.09 11.17 18.28
C SER A 300 3.25 10.25 19.17
N TYR A 301 2.27 10.85 19.85
CA TYR A 301 1.23 10.17 20.60
C TYR A 301 -0.14 10.60 20.07
N SER A 302 -0.96 9.66 19.63
CA SER A 302 -2.25 9.95 19.03
C SER A 302 -3.35 9.07 19.63
N GLN A 303 -4.48 9.68 19.96
CA GLN A 303 -5.67 9.00 20.46
C GLN A 303 -6.75 8.95 19.37
N TYR A 304 -7.54 7.87 19.35
CA TYR A 304 -8.67 7.78 18.44
C TYR A 304 -9.73 8.86 18.72
N LYS A 305 -10.07 9.03 20.00
CA LYS A 305 -10.92 10.12 20.51
C LYS A 305 -10.23 10.78 21.70
N PRO A 306 -10.40 12.10 21.89
CA PRO A 306 -9.77 12.81 23.01
C PRO A 306 -10.19 12.29 24.39
N THR A 307 -11.34 11.63 24.48
CA THR A 307 -11.91 11.06 25.72
C THR A 307 -11.53 9.59 25.94
N GLU A 308 -10.85 8.96 25.00
CA GLU A 308 -10.54 7.52 24.96
C GLU A 308 -9.04 7.29 24.97
N GLY A 309 -8.31 7.79 25.98
CA GLY A 309 -6.85 7.63 26.11
C GLY A 309 -6.39 6.18 26.29
N TYR A 310 -7.30 5.25 26.52
CA TYR A 310 -7.02 3.82 26.57
C TYR A 310 -6.79 3.20 25.17
N SER A 311 -7.21 3.88 24.10
CA SER A 311 -6.91 3.51 22.71
C SER A 311 -6.02 4.58 22.06
N HIS A 312 -4.78 4.21 21.71
CA HIS A 312 -3.80 5.15 21.19
C HIS A 312 -2.73 4.51 20.31
N TYR A 313 -2.12 5.36 19.50
CA TYR A 313 -0.97 5.04 18.68
C TYR A 313 0.24 5.87 19.13
N GLU A 314 1.38 5.21 19.32
CA GLU A 314 2.66 5.84 19.63
C GLU A 314 3.66 5.57 18.51
N ARG A 315 4.41 6.58 18.12
CA ARG A 315 5.50 6.49 17.15
C ARG A 315 6.74 7.20 17.69
N VAL A 316 7.86 6.49 17.65
CA VAL A 316 9.20 7.08 17.82
C VAL A 316 10.01 6.75 16.57
N ASN A 317 10.54 7.76 15.89
CA ASN A 317 11.48 7.59 14.80
C ASN A 317 12.79 8.30 15.13
N GLY A 318 13.88 7.66 14.74
CA GLY A 318 15.22 8.24 14.73
C GLY A 318 15.89 7.96 13.40
N GLN A 319 16.55 8.94 12.79
CA GLN A 319 17.30 8.75 11.57
C GLN A 319 18.64 9.48 11.66
N PHE A 320 19.66 8.83 11.16
CA PHE A 320 21.00 9.34 11.00
C PHE A 320 21.42 9.19 9.54
N GLY A 321 21.87 10.26 8.91
CA GLY A 321 22.27 10.28 7.51
C GLY A 321 23.69 10.81 7.36
N TYR A 322 24.45 10.21 6.45
CA TYR A 322 25.78 10.66 6.03
C TYR A 322 25.79 10.89 4.53
N THR A 323 26.20 12.08 4.11
CA THR A 323 26.29 12.45 2.70
C THR A 323 27.70 12.96 2.41
N ASN A 324 28.31 12.46 1.34
CA ASN A 324 29.63 12.88 0.91
C ASN A 324 29.81 12.78 -0.60
N THR A 325 30.75 13.60 -1.13
CA THR A 325 31.24 13.50 -2.50
C THR A 325 32.75 13.30 -2.47
N ILE A 326 33.20 12.11 -2.89
CA ILE A 326 34.60 11.73 -2.90
C ILE A 326 35.08 11.62 -4.35
N GLY A 327 35.66 12.66 -4.87
CA GLY A 327 36.05 12.76 -6.28
C GLY A 327 34.81 12.64 -7.20
N LYS A 328 34.71 11.54 -7.96
CA LYS A 328 33.57 11.28 -8.87
C LYS A 328 32.42 10.51 -8.22
N TRP A 329 32.56 10.13 -6.97
CA TRP A 329 31.60 9.32 -6.26
C TRP A 329 30.79 10.14 -5.27
N TYR A 330 29.50 10.28 -5.50
CA TYR A 330 28.52 10.77 -4.54
C TYR A 330 27.91 9.61 -3.79
N THR A 331 27.75 9.73 -2.48
CA THR A 331 27.06 8.73 -1.64
C THR A 331 26.18 9.41 -0.58
N ASN A 332 25.04 8.79 -0.32
CA ASN A 332 24.15 9.13 0.79
C ASN A 332 23.75 7.81 1.48
N THR A 333 24.09 7.69 2.75
CA THR A 333 23.79 6.51 3.56
C THR A 333 22.97 6.93 4.77
N THR A 334 21.84 6.27 5.01
CA THR A 334 20.94 6.55 6.13
C THR A 334 20.74 5.29 6.96
N ALA A 335 20.79 5.45 8.28
CA ALA A 335 20.37 4.45 9.25
C ALA A 335 19.16 5.00 10.02
N SER A 336 18.08 4.22 10.10
CA SER A 336 16.87 4.64 10.80
C SER A 336 16.33 3.57 11.71
N VAL A 337 15.73 4.00 12.80
CA VAL A 337 15.01 3.19 13.79
C VAL A 337 13.59 3.72 13.91
N GLY A 338 12.64 2.80 13.93
CA GLY A 338 11.23 3.10 14.18
C GLY A 338 10.67 2.20 15.27
N ILE A 339 9.95 2.79 16.22
CA ILE A 339 9.24 2.08 17.28
C ILE A 339 7.78 2.49 17.19
N TYR A 340 6.91 1.51 16.94
CA TYR A 340 5.49 1.75 16.76
C TYR A 340 4.71 0.89 17.74
N ARG A 341 3.70 1.50 18.37
CA ARG A 341 2.82 0.85 19.34
C ARG A 341 1.39 1.30 19.08
N ASP A 342 0.57 0.38 18.63
CA ASP A 342 -0.86 0.60 18.46
C ASP A 342 -1.59 -0.22 19.52
N LYS A 343 -2.41 0.42 20.34
CA LYS A 343 -3.06 -0.20 21.48
C LYS A 343 -4.53 0.17 21.52
N SER A 344 -5.38 -0.82 21.72
CA SER A 344 -6.77 -0.66 22.11
C SER A 344 -7.04 -1.51 23.33
N ARG A 345 -7.54 -0.90 24.39
CA ARG A 345 -7.83 -1.55 25.66
C ARG A 345 -9.33 -1.47 25.96
N PRO A 346 -9.85 -2.36 26.81
CA PRO A 346 -11.23 -2.28 27.23
C PRO A 346 -11.59 -0.90 27.78
N THR A 347 -12.82 -0.48 27.51
CA THR A 347 -13.37 0.79 28.01
C THR A 347 -13.41 0.75 29.54
N PRO A 348 -12.73 1.65 30.27
CA PRO A 348 -12.72 1.65 31.70
C PRO A 348 -14.13 1.77 32.30
N GLY A 349 -14.49 0.81 33.14
CA GLY A 349 -15.78 0.77 33.80
C GLY A 349 -16.93 0.15 32.99
N ASP A 350 -16.68 -0.33 31.79
CA ASP A 350 -17.64 -1.15 31.04
C ASP A 350 -17.37 -2.64 31.28
N PRO A 351 -18.24 -3.35 32.04
CA PRO A 351 -18.03 -4.76 32.33
C PRO A 351 -18.28 -5.69 31.12
N ASN A 352 -18.77 -5.16 29.99
CA ASN A 352 -19.05 -5.93 28.78
C ASN A 352 -17.98 -5.74 27.68
N ASP A 353 -17.08 -4.80 27.88
CA ASP A 353 -15.96 -4.57 26.93
C ASP A 353 -14.68 -5.26 27.49
N HIS A 354 -14.35 -6.42 26.90
CA HIS A 354 -13.18 -7.21 27.26
C HIS A 354 -12.06 -7.13 26.22
N ARG A 355 -12.29 -6.39 25.16
CA ARG A 355 -11.40 -6.33 24.02
C ARG A 355 -10.08 -5.65 24.33
N ASN A 356 -8.98 -6.37 24.10
CA ASN A 356 -7.62 -5.88 24.24
C ASN A 356 -6.81 -6.23 22.98
N ALA A 357 -6.43 -5.23 22.22
CA ALA A 357 -5.67 -5.40 21.00
C ALA A 357 -4.38 -4.58 21.06
N MET A 358 -3.30 -5.12 20.53
CA MET A 358 -2.02 -4.43 20.50
C MET A 358 -1.22 -4.87 19.29
N GLN A 359 -0.64 -3.89 18.60
CA GLN A 359 0.42 -4.12 17.63
C GLN A 359 1.70 -3.43 18.10
N LYS A 360 2.78 -4.18 18.16
CA LYS A 360 4.14 -3.67 18.39
C LYS A 360 4.95 -3.90 17.13
N GLU A 361 5.71 -2.89 16.75
CA GLU A 361 6.66 -3.00 15.66
C GLU A 361 7.93 -2.25 16.02
N ASN A 362 9.08 -2.89 15.88
CA ASN A 362 10.41 -2.30 16.01
C ASN A 362 11.12 -2.49 14.67
N ARG A 363 11.48 -1.41 14.01
CA ARG A 363 12.11 -1.45 12.69
C ARG A 363 13.50 -0.85 12.75
N PHE A 364 14.45 -1.53 12.14
CA PHE A 364 15.76 -0.99 11.79
C PHE A 364 15.90 -1.01 10.28
N ARG A 365 16.36 0.09 9.68
CA ARG A 365 16.64 0.14 8.25
C ARG A 365 17.98 0.83 8.01
N LEU A 366 18.83 0.17 7.24
CA LEU A 366 20.04 0.74 6.65
C LEU A 366 19.81 0.92 5.15
N ASN A 367 20.03 2.11 4.64
CA ASN A 367 19.88 2.43 3.24
C ASN A 367 21.10 3.19 2.73
N THR A 368 21.55 2.88 1.52
CA THR A 368 22.62 3.60 0.85
C THR A 368 22.28 3.80 -0.62
N LYS A 369 22.52 4.98 -1.13
CA LYS A 369 22.41 5.31 -2.55
C LYS A 369 23.58 6.16 -2.99
N GLY A 370 23.94 6.07 -4.26
CA GLY A 370 24.99 6.90 -4.78
C GLY A 370 25.11 6.87 -6.29
N THR A 371 26.03 7.69 -6.77
CA THR A 371 26.31 7.82 -8.20
C THR A 371 27.80 7.93 -8.40
N PHE A 372 28.34 7.12 -9.30
CA PHE A 372 29.72 7.24 -9.75
C PHE A 372 29.72 7.86 -11.15
N ASN A 373 30.20 9.08 -11.27
CA ASN A 373 30.24 9.85 -12.51
C ASN A 373 31.51 9.56 -13.31
N PHE A 374 31.37 8.95 -14.49
CA PHE A 374 32.48 8.72 -15.41
C PHE A 374 32.64 9.90 -16.37
N ASN A 375 31.52 10.37 -16.94
CA ASN A 375 31.44 11.45 -17.91
C ASN A 375 32.42 11.24 -19.08
N GLN A 376 32.52 9.99 -19.58
CA GLN A 376 33.44 9.60 -20.65
C GLN A 376 32.63 9.15 -21.88
N GLY A 377 32.77 9.89 -22.98
CA GLY A 377 32.05 9.60 -24.23
C GLY A 377 30.54 9.61 -24.00
N TRP A 378 29.88 8.50 -24.36
CA TRP A 378 28.44 8.30 -24.20
C TRP A 378 28.06 7.70 -22.84
N PHE A 379 29.02 7.20 -22.04
CA PHE A 379 28.81 6.64 -20.73
C PHE A 379 28.87 7.73 -19.64
N ASN A 380 27.74 7.98 -18.99
CA ASN A 380 27.63 9.07 -18.02
C ASN A 380 28.00 8.62 -16.61
N ASN A 381 27.25 7.67 -16.06
CA ASN A 381 27.40 7.27 -14.67
C ASN A 381 26.82 5.87 -14.40
N ILE A 382 27.18 5.34 -13.23
CA ILE A 382 26.52 4.22 -12.59
C ILE A 382 25.84 4.76 -11.34
N LYS A 383 24.54 4.50 -11.20
CA LYS A 383 23.77 4.70 -9.97
C LYS A 383 23.63 3.39 -9.24
N TYR A 384 23.67 3.43 -7.93
CA TYR A 384 23.33 2.27 -7.09
C TYR A 384 22.39 2.69 -5.96
N ALA A 385 21.58 1.74 -5.51
CA ALA A 385 20.78 1.85 -4.30
C ALA A 385 20.72 0.49 -3.63
N ALA A 386 20.87 0.47 -2.30
CA ALA A 386 20.73 -0.77 -1.54
C ALA A 386 20.11 -0.49 -0.17
N SER A 387 19.31 -1.42 0.33
CA SER A 387 18.76 -1.34 1.68
C SER A 387 18.67 -2.70 2.33
N PHE A 388 18.79 -2.69 3.66
CA PHE A 388 18.49 -3.80 4.55
C PHE A 388 17.50 -3.32 5.60
N THR A 389 16.40 -4.04 5.76
CA THR A 389 15.37 -3.74 6.76
C THR A 389 15.13 -4.98 7.61
N TYR A 390 15.21 -4.82 8.91
CA TYR A 390 14.79 -5.79 9.91
C TYR A 390 13.60 -5.22 10.67
N THR A 391 12.53 -6.00 10.81
CA THR A 391 11.32 -5.58 11.52
C THR A 391 10.85 -6.70 12.44
N ASP A 392 10.86 -6.42 13.75
CA ASP A 392 10.27 -7.27 14.79
C ASP A 392 8.83 -6.80 15.05
N LYS A 393 7.87 -7.69 14.80
CA LYS A 393 6.43 -7.42 14.94
C LYS A 393 5.80 -8.37 15.95
N ASN A 394 4.89 -7.84 16.76
CA ASN A 394 4.00 -8.64 17.59
C ASN A 394 2.58 -8.08 17.49
N SER A 395 1.68 -8.92 17.01
CA SER A 395 0.25 -8.66 16.98
C SER A 395 -0.46 -9.50 18.03
N PHE A 396 -1.15 -8.85 18.95
CA PHE A 396 -1.89 -9.44 20.04
C PHE A 396 -3.36 -9.03 19.98
N TYR A 397 -4.25 -9.98 20.17
CA TYR A 397 -5.68 -9.73 20.31
C TYR A 397 -6.28 -10.65 21.36
N GLU A 398 -7.12 -10.11 22.22
CA GLU A 398 -7.86 -10.82 23.24
C GLU A 398 -9.26 -10.24 23.35
N ASP A 399 -10.26 -11.13 23.48
CA ASP A 399 -11.64 -10.72 23.72
C ASP A 399 -12.43 -11.87 24.37
N GLN A 400 -13.62 -11.59 24.87
CA GLN A 400 -14.52 -12.59 25.42
C GLN A 400 -15.46 -13.12 24.36
N ALA A 401 -15.52 -14.44 24.24
CA ALA A 401 -16.53 -15.14 23.46
C ALA A 401 -17.68 -15.58 24.35
N ALA A 402 -18.91 -15.37 23.93
CA ALA A 402 -20.12 -15.93 24.52
C ALA A 402 -20.80 -16.87 23.53
N ASN A 403 -21.53 -17.86 24.02
CA ASN A 403 -22.15 -18.92 23.21
C ASN A 403 -21.15 -19.67 22.33
N ALA A 404 -19.97 -19.93 22.86
CA ALA A 404 -18.79 -20.40 22.13
C ALA A 404 -18.35 -21.81 22.57
N GLU A 405 -19.30 -22.68 22.88
CA GLU A 405 -19.02 -24.09 23.19
C GLU A 405 -18.60 -24.85 21.94
N TYR A 406 -17.32 -24.96 21.71
CA TYR A 406 -16.75 -25.74 20.62
C TYR A 406 -15.63 -26.65 21.09
N THR A 407 -15.40 -27.72 20.32
CA THR A 407 -14.25 -28.58 20.55
C THR A 407 -13.07 -28.10 19.72
N PHE A 408 -11.92 -28.10 20.34
CA PHE A 408 -10.68 -27.63 19.75
C PHE A 408 -9.67 -28.79 19.72
N SER A 409 -9.01 -29.03 18.59
CA SER A 409 -7.89 -29.96 18.45
C SER A 409 -6.62 -29.22 18.03
N THR A 410 -5.46 -29.69 18.48
CA THR A 410 -4.15 -29.19 18.06
C THR A 410 -3.48 -30.11 17.02
N SER A 411 -4.11 -31.22 16.63
CA SER A 411 -3.58 -32.12 15.60
C SER A 411 -3.39 -31.39 14.25
N LYS A 412 -2.27 -31.68 13.59
CA LYS A 412 -1.94 -31.19 12.24
C LYS A 412 -1.93 -32.30 11.20
N LYS A 413 -2.35 -33.50 11.57
CA LYS A 413 -2.30 -34.68 10.71
C LYS A 413 -3.70 -35.03 10.20
N ASP A 414 -3.81 -35.19 8.89
CA ASP A 414 -5.07 -35.61 8.27
C ASP A 414 -5.53 -36.98 8.74
N GLY A 415 -6.84 -37.12 9.04
CA GLY A 415 -7.47 -38.32 9.53
C GLY A 415 -7.10 -38.72 10.96
N GLU A 416 -6.34 -37.89 11.70
CA GLU A 416 -5.99 -38.20 13.06
C GLU A 416 -7.19 -38.09 13.99
N VAL A 417 -7.43 -39.18 14.78
CA VAL A 417 -8.46 -39.20 15.81
C VAL A 417 -7.81 -38.92 17.14
N THR A 418 -8.17 -37.82 17.76
CA THR A 418 -7.66 -37.36 19.05
C THR A 418 -8.75 -37.46 20.12
N ASN A 419 -8.35 -37.57 21.40
CA ASN A 419 -9.27 -37.62 22.53
C ASN A 419 -8.66 -36.97 23.77
N ASN A 420 -9.47 -36.64 24.76
CA ASN A 420 -9.06 -36.18 26.09
C ASN A 420 -9.49 -37.17 27.21
N ALA A 421 -9.68 -38.45 26.86
CA ALA A 421 -10.05 -39.46 27.83
C ALA A 421 -8.95 -39.70 28.86
N PRO A 422 -9.32 -39.93 30.13
CA PRO A 422 -8.36 -40.41 31.12
C PRO A 422 -7.63 -41.67 30.66
N GLY A 423 -6.29 -41.71 30.70
CA GLY A 423 -5.49 -42.82 30.17
C GLY A 423 -5.28 -42.84 28.64
N GLY A 424 -5.93 -41.95 27.86
CA GLY A 424 -5.63 -41.64 26.46
C GLY A 424 -6.03 -42.67 25.45
N LYS A 425 -6.70 -43.76 25.80
CA LYS A 425 -7.13 -44.80 24.86
C LYS A 425 -8.64 -44.94 24.87
N VAL A 426 -9.25 -44.91 23.70
CA VAL A 426 -10.69 -45.06 23.48
C VAL A 426 -10.92 -46.26 22.57
N TYR A 427 -11.76 -47.15 22.97
CA TYR A 427 -12.05 -48.41 22.27
C TYR A 427 -13.48 -48.44 21.74
N LEU A 428 -13.66 -49.10 20.63
CA LEU A 428 -14.99 -49.49 20.13
C LEU A 428 -15.52 -50.72 20.88
N GLU A 429 -16.82 -51.01 20.74
CA GLU A 429 -17.49 -52.14 21.38
C GLU A 429 -16.91 -53.50 20.97
N ASP A 430 -16.37 -53.60 19.76
CA ASP A 430 -15.70 -54.81 19.26
C ASP A 430 -14.26 -55.00 19.80
N GLY A 431 -13.82 -54.10 20.69
CA GLY A 431 -12.49 -54.12 21.29
C GLY A 431 -11.39 -53.47 20.43
N SER A 432 -11.70 -52.99 19.25
CA SER A 432 -10.75 -52.27 18.42
C SER A 432 -10.44 -50.89 19.00
N LEU A 433 -9.20 -50.42 18.82
CA LEU A 433 -8.74 -49.12 19.28
C LEU A 433 -9.23 -48.04 18.31
N LEU A 434 -10.11 -47.15 18.76
CA LEU A 434 -10.58 -45.99 17.98
C LEU A 434 -9.53 -44.83 18.01
N SER A 435 -9.03 -44.50 19.20
CA SER A 435 -8.05 -43.42 19.38
C SER A 435 -7.06 -43.78 20.47
N GLY A 436 -5.79 -43.75 20.15
CA GLY A 436 -4.66 -43.91 21.10
C GLY A 436 -3.98 -42.59 21.47
N ASN A 437 -4.42 -41.49 20.93
CA ASN A 437 -3.80 -40.19 21.09
C ASN A 437 -4.57 -39.33 22.10
N SER A 438 -4.03 -39.24 23.31
CA SER A 438 -4.50 -38.31 24.33
C SER A 438 -3.47 -37.24 24.60
N PHE A 439 -3.57 -36.13 23.94
CA PHE A 439 -2.62 -35.03 24.15
C PHE A 439 -3.27 -33.76 24.66
N GLY A 440 -4.44 -33.85 25.32
CA GLY A 440 -5.19 -32.65 25.65
C GLY A 440 -5.72 -31.90 24.42
N HIS A 441 -5.79 -32.62 23.28
CA HIS A 441 -6.04 -32.00 21.98
C HIS A 441 -7.51 -32.01 21.57
N ALA A 442 -8.39 -32.54 22.38
CA ALA A 442 -9.83 -32.48 22.21
C ALA A 442 -10.43 -31.62 23.33
N LEU A 443 -10.05 -30.37 23.37
CA LEU A 443 -10.49 -29.42 24.38
C LEU A 443 -11.84 -28.85 24.02
N LYS A 444 -12.80 -28.90 24.95
CA LYS A 444 -14.06 -28.18 24.82
C LYS A 444 -13.94 -26.81 25.48
N THR A 445 -14.18 -25.77 24.70
CA THR A 445 -14.22 -24.43 25.24
C THR A 445 -15.47 -24.25 26.11
N PRO A 446 -15.40 -23.49 27.24
CA PRO A 446 -16.57 -23.07 27.97
C PRO A 446 -17.53 -22.24 27.11
N ASN A 447 -18.80 -22.19 27.51
CA ASN A 447 -19.78 -21.33 26.82
C ASN A 447 -19.35 -19.84 26.76
N THR A 448 -18.65 -19.39 27.78
CA THR A 448 -18.05 -18.06 27.85
C THR A 448 -16.58 -18.21 28.28
N TYR A 449 -15.67 -17.72 27.45
CA TYR A 449 -14.24 -17.77 27.73
C TYR A 449 -13.50 -16.62 27.06
N MET A 450 -12.28 -16.31 27.54
CA MET A 450 -11.37 -15.42 26.87
C MET A 450 -10.64 -16.16 25.76
N TYR A 451 -10.66 -15.61 24.54
CA TYR A 451 -9.84 -16.14 23.45
C TYR A 451 -8.69 -15.19 23.14
N ARG A 452 -7.56 -15.74 22.76
CA ARG A 452 -6.34 -14.98 22.58
C ARG A 452 -5.58 -15.39 21.33
N TYR A 453 -5.03 -14.40 20.66
CA TYR A 453 -4.17 -14.58 19.49
C TYR A 453 -2.86 -13.83 19.67
N ASN A 454 -1.75 -14.48 19.34
CA ASN A 454 -0.43 -13.89 19.24
C ASN A 454 0.19 -14.23 17.89
N VAL A 455 0.70 -13.23 17.18
CA VAL A 455 1.41 -13.41 15.92
C VAL A 455 2.74 -12.67 16.00
N TYR A 456 3.83 -13.42 16.02
CA TYR A 456 5.20 -12.91 16.12
C TYR A 456 5.88 -13.01 14.76
N GLY A 457 6.26 -11.88 14.17
CA GLY A 457 6.98 -11.79 12.91
C GLY A 457 8.36 -11.17 13.10
N GLU A 458 9.36 -11.73 12.43
CA GLU A 458 10.70 -11.17 12.28
C GLU A 458 11.00 -11.06 10.79
N GLU A 459 10.65 -9.88 10.22
CA GLU A 459 10.76 -9.64 8.79
C GLU A 459 12.17 -9.18 8.42
N LEU A 460 12.70 -9.76 7.36
CA LEU A 460 13.98 -9.43 6.74
C LEU A 460 13.72 -9.04 5.28
N ASN A 461 14.05 -7.80 4.91
CA ASN A 461 13.90 -7.31 3.55
C ASN A 461 15.23 -6.73 3.08
N THR A 462 15.76 -7.25 2.00
CA THR A 462 16.99 -6.76 1.36
C THR A 462 16.70 -6.34 -0.06
N TYR A 463 17.23 -5.22 -0.46
CA TYR A 463 17.13 -4.69 -1.82
C TYR A 463 18.47 -4.19 -2.30
N ALA A 464 18.81 -4.45 -3.55
CA ALA A 464 19.95 -3.87 -4.23
C ALA A 464 19.61 -3.57 -5.69
N GLN A 465 20.02 -2.41 -6.19
CA GLN A 465 19.81 -1.96 -7.57
C GLN A 465 21.08 -1.32 -8.11
N VAL A 466 21.37 -1.57 -9.39
CA VAL A 466 22.43 -0.91 -10.14
C VAL A 466 21.88 -0.46 -11.49
N ILE A 467 22.15 0.80 -11.87
CA ILE A 467 21.71 1.40 -13.14
C ILE A 467 22.90 2.03 -13.84
N ALA A 468 23.19 1.64 -15.06
CA ALA A 468 24.13 2.29 -15.95
C ALA A 468 23.38 3.27 -16.87
N ASN A 469 23.83 4.51 -16.93
CA ASN A 469 23.22 5.58 -17.72
C ASN A 469 24.14 6.00 -18.84
N PHE A 470 23.58 6.11 -20.03
CA PHE A 470 24.25 6.52 -21.26
C PHE A 470 23.50 7.64 -21.94
N SER A 471 24.21 8.57 -22.58
CA SER A 471 23.57 9.61 -23.38
C SER A 471 24.38 9.94 -24.63
N GLY A 472 23.69 10.33 -25.72
CA GLY A 472 24.28 10.74 -26.96
C GLY A 472 23.30 11.58 -27.78
N ASP A 473 23.83 12.53 -28.54
CA ASP A 473 23.05 13.37 -29.42
C ASP A 473 23.48 13.15 -30.85
N TRP A 474 22.49 13.03 -31.76
CA TRP A 474 22.72 12.86 -33.21
C TRP A 474 21.87 13.89 -33.99
N GLY A 475 22.49 14.99 -34.37
CA GLY A 475 21.80 16.04 -35.09
C GLY A 475 20.67 16.68 -34.27
N ARG A 476 19.41 16.33 -34.55
CA ARG A 476 18.21 16.86 -33.91
C ARG A 476 17.64 15.89 -32.84
N THR A 477 18.28 14.76 -32.65
CA THR A 477 17.83 13.76 -31.69
C THR A 477 18.77 13.65 -30.50
N SER A 478 18.21 13.52 -29.32
CA SER A 478 18.93 13.19 -28.08
C SER A 478 18.44 11.86 -27.55
N HIS A 479 19.36 11.04 -27.15
CA HIS A 479 19.11 9.69 -26.63
C HIS A 479 19.65 9.57 -25.22
N PHE A 480 18.82 9.11 -24.31
CA PHE A 480 19.22 8.79 -22.96
C PHE A 480 18.78 7.38 -22.64
N ILE A 481 19.74 6.49 -22.39
CA ILE A 481 19.52 5.06 -22.20
C ILE A 481 19.89 4.70 -20.76
N LYS A 482 18.99 3.99 -20.08
CA LYS A 482 19.21 3.34 -18.77
C LYS A 482 19.18 1.83 -18.98
N VAL A 483 20.16 1.13 -18.40
CA VAL A 483 20.14 -0.34 -18.30
C VAL A 483 20.41 -0.68 -16.84
N GLY A 484 19.60 -1.53 -16.26
CA GLY A 484 19.77 -1.83 -14.84
C GLY A 484 19.24 -3.18 -14.43
N ALA A 485 19.61 -3.55 -13.23
CA ALA A 485 19.14 -4.73 -12.54
C ALA A 485 18.84 -4.41 -11.09
N ASP A 486 17.84 -5.08 -10.52
CA ASP A 486 17.59 -5.08 -9.08
C ASP A 486 17.34 -6.49 -8.56
N PHE A 487 17.66 -6.67 -7.29
CA PHE A 487 17.45 -7.91 -6.55
C PHE A 487 16.74 -7.62 -5.24
N ARG A 488 15.76 -8.44 -4.90
CA ARG A 488 15.03 -8.40 -3.64
C ARG A 488 15.05 -9.76 -2.97
N ASN A 489 15.14 -9.71 -1.65
CA ASN A 489 15.02 -10.89 -0.82
C ASN A 489 14.10 -10.53 0.35
N ASP A 490 12.94 -11.17 0.42
CA ASP A 490 11.91 -10.97 1.44
C ASP A 490 11.71 -12.27 2.21
N GLY A 491 11.77 -12.22 3.55
CA GLY A 491 11.59 -13.38 4.41
C GLY A 491 11.09 -13.03 5.79
N ASN A 492 10.63 -14.05 6.53
CA ASN A 492 10.14 -13.92 7.88
C ASN A 492 10.65 -15.09 8.72
N ARG A 493 11.28 -14.81 9.86
CA ARG A 493 11.83 -15.79 10.80
C ARG A 493 11.14 -15.77 12.17
N GLY A 494 9.98 -15.15 12.23
CA GLY A 494 9.23 -15.06 13.47
C GLY A 494 8.69 -16.40 13.95
N ARG A 495 8.42 -16.51 15.23
CA ARG A 495 7.75 -17.67 15.82
C ARG A 495 6.34 -17.90 15.24
N GLY A 496 5.80 -16.88 14.56
CA GLY A 496 4.52 -16.95 13.88
C GLY A 496 3.33 -16.92 14.82
N LYS A 497 2.33 -17.76 14.51
CA LYS A 497 1.10 -17.89 15.28
C LYS A 497 1.34 -18.78 16.47
N VAL A 498 1.12 -18.25 17.66
CA VAL A 498 1.26 -18.97 18.93
C VAL A 498 -0.03 -18.80 19.71
N TYR A 499 -0.60 -19.88 20.18
CA TYR A 499 -1.84 -19.90 20.92
C TYR A 499 -1.60 -20.28 22.39
N ASP A 500 -2.48 -19.79 23.23
CA ASP A 500 -2.51 -20.12 24.64
C ASP A 500 -3.58 -21.22 24.84
N GLU A 501 -3.20 -22.34 25.41
CA GLU A 501 -4.12 -23.47 25.66
C GLU A 501 -5.27 -23.08 26.59
N ASP A 502 -5.02 -22.18 27.55
CA ASP A 502 -6.04 -21.66 28.47
C ASP A 502 -6.99 -20.64 27.80
N CYS A 503 -6.57 -20.07 26.66
CA CYS A 503 -7.31 -19.08 25.91
C CYS A 503 -7.32 -19.41 24.41
N PRO A 504 -7.86 -20.59 23.99
CA PRO A 504 -7.76 -21.06 22.61
C PRO A 504 -8.44 -20.09 21.64
N PRO A 505 -8.04 -20.09 20.36
CA PRO A 505 -8.61 -19.22 19.33
C PRO A 505 -10.13 -19.37 19.25
N LEU A 506 -10.81 -18.26 18.94
CA LEU A 506 -12.25 -18.27 18.72
C LEU A 506 -12.56 -19.15 17.51
N ARG A 507 -13.52 -20.04 17.70
CA ARG A 507 -14.18 -20.81 16.65
C ARG A 507 -15.59 -20.29 16.44
N SER A 508 -15.99 -20.04 15.23
CA SER A 508 -17.33 -19.58 14.90
C SER A 508 -18.13 -20.68 14.20
N ALA A 509 -19.39 -20.85 14.59
CA ALA A 509 -20.33 -21.75 13.90
C ALA A 509 -20.48 -21.41 12.41
N SER A 510 -20.31 -20.14 12.03
CA SER A 510 -20.39 -19.68 10.64
C SER A 510 -19.29 -20.26 9.75
N TYR A 511 -18.21 -20.78 10.33
CA TYR A 511 -17.11 -21.44 9.59
C TYR A 511 -17.19 -22.98 9.61
N GLY A 512 -18.30 -23.54 10.07
CA GLY A 512 -18.47 -24.98 10.14
C GLY A 512 -17.47 -25.64 11.10
N TYR A 513 -16.73 -26.62 10.61
CA TYR A 513 -15.72 -27.35 11.39
C TYR A 513 -14.32 -26.74 11.30
N GLN A 514 -14.13 -25.66 10.56
CA GLN A 514 -12.81 -25.06 10.35
C GLN A 514 -12.23 -24.48 11.63
N THR A 515 -10.97 -24.79 11.91
CA THR A 515 -10.23 -24.37 13.11
C THR A 515 -8.87 -23.83 12.72
N GLN A 516 -8.12 -23.34 13.70
CA GLN A 516 -6.81 -22.76 13.50
C GLN A 516 -5.71 -23.61 14.17
N ARG A 517 -4.48 -23.44 13.68
CA ARG A 517 -3.29 -24.10 14.24
C ARG A 517 -2.14 -23.10 14.38
N GLU A 518 -1.26 -23.39 15.32
CA GLU A 518 0.01 -22.71 15.41
C GLU A 518 0.86 -22.91 14.16
N ARG A 519 1.62 -21.88 13.78
CA ARG A 519 2.50 -21.93 12.62
C ARG A 519 3.75 -21.11 12.87
N SER A 520 4.93 -21.72 12.79
CA SER A 520 6.20 -21.00 12.73
C SER A 520 6.44 -20.40 11.36
N TYR A 521 7.01 -19.20 11.30
CA TYR A 521 7.38 -18.56 10.04
C TYR A 521 8.82 -18.85 9.63
N ASP A 522 9.66 -19.33 10.56
CA ASP A 522 11.06 -19.69 10.29
C ASP A 522 11.19 -20.85 9.27
N GLU A 523 10.15 -21.66 9.14
CA GLU A 523 10.10 -22.78 8.18
C GLU A 523 9.79 -22.31 6.75
N ILE A 524 9.39 -21.06 6.55
CA ILE A 524 8.96 -20.53 5.25
C ILE A 524 10.18 -20.06 4.45
N PRO A 525 10.37 -20.53 3.22
CA PRO A 525 11.48 -20.11 2.39
C PRO A 525 11.39 -18.63 2.02
N PHE A 526 12.53 -17.96 1.94
CA PHE A 526 12.60 -16.57 1.51
C PHE A 526 12.27 -16.42 0.03
N MET A 527 11.50 -15.42 -0.31
CA MET A 527 11.20 -15.04 -1.67
C MET A 527 12.35 -14.22 -2.26
N ASN A 528 12.92 -14.69 -3.36
CA ASN A 528 13.97 -14.01 -4.10
C ASN A 528 13.44 -13.53 -5.45
N THR A 529 13.60 -12.25 -5.75
CA THR A 529 13.14 -11.64 -7.01
C THR A 529 14.30 -10.93 -7.70
N LEU A 530 14.47 -11.18 -9.00
CA LEU A 530 15.40 -10.48 -9.88
C LEU A 530 14.63 -9.66 -10.89
N GLY A 531 14.92 -8.36 -10.96
CA GLY A 531 14.44 -7.46 -11.98
C GLY A 531 15.54 -7.06 -12.96
N LEU A 532 15.30 -7.16 -14.26
CA LEU A 532 16.17 -6.65 -15.31
C LEU A 532 15.41 -5.64 -16.16
N PHE A 533 16.01 -4.51 -16.48
CA PHE A 533 15.31 -3.48 -17.24
C PHE A 533 16.21 -2.65 -18.15
N ALA A 534 15.60 -2.15 -19.22
CA ALA A 534 16.20 -1.18 -20.12
C ALA A 534 15.14 -0.15 -20.53
N GLU A 535 15.51 1.12 -20.56
CA GLU A 535 14.66 2.26 -20.91
C GLU A 535 15.44 3.23 -21.76
N GLU A 536 14.82 3.72 -22.84
CA GLU A 536 15.32 4.80 -23.67
C GLU A 536 14.38 5.99 -23.57
N SER A 537 14.94 7.16 -23.33
CA SER A 537 14.31 8.46 -23.49
C SER A 537 14.86 9.11 -24.76
N PHE A 538 14.01 9.16 -25.78
CA PHE A 538 14.28 9.73 -27.09
C PHE A 538 13.66 11.13 -27.19
N ASN A 539 14.45 12.13 -27.52
CA ASN A 539 13.96 13.47 -27.77
C ASN A 539 14.29 13.89 -29.22
N LEU A 540 13.29 14.37 -29.94
CA LEU A 540 13.42 14.92 -31.30
C LEU A 540 13.03 16.40 -31.28
N ASN A 541 14.00 17.27 -31.63
CA ASN A 541 13.81 18.70 -31.72
C ASN A 541 13.43 19.09 -33.19
N PHE A 542 12.18 19.49 -33.39
CA PHE A 542 11.70 19.95 -34.71
C PHE A 542 12.16 21.38 -35.05
N GLY A 543 12.82 22.08 -34.11
CA GLY A 543 13.10 23.52 -34.25
C GLY A 543 11.96 24.40 -33.76
N GLY A 544 12.26 25.68 -33.52
CA GLY A 544 11.26 26.60 -32.97
C GLY A 544 10.74 26.28 -31.56
N GLY A 545 11.47 25.48 -30.81
CA GLY A 545 11.10 25.06 -29.43
C GLY A 545 10.06 23.94 -29.37
N ARG A 546 9.81 23.22 -30.48
CA ARG A 546 8.92 22.04 -30.51
C ARG A 546 9.71 20.79 -30.34
N ASN A 547 9.34 19.98 -29.37
CA ASN A 547 9.99 18.71 -29.07
C ASN A 547 8.98 17.56 -29.05
N LEU A 548 9.40 16.42 -29.56
CA LEU A 548 8.76 15.13 -29.32
C LEU A 548 9.66 14.35 -28.37
N ASN A 549 9.13 14.00 -27.23
CA ASN A 549 9.82 13.16 -26.26
C ASN A 549 9.10 11.80 -26.16
N ILE A 550 9.83 10.70 -26.31
CA ILE A 550 9.34 9.34 -26.18
C ILE A 550 10.20 8.62 -25.17
N VAL A 551 9.58 8.07 -24.13
CA VAL A 551 10.22 7.21 -23.14
C VAL A 551 9.66 5.80 -23.31
N ALA A 552 10.50 4.86 -23.74
CA ALA A 552 10.09 3.48 -23.98
C ALA A 552 11.04 2.53 -23.24
N GLY A 553 10.48 1.56 -22.57
CA GLY A 553 11.28 0.60 -21.81
C GLY A 553 10.59 -0.75 -21.64
N VAL A 554 11.37 -1.72 -21.24
CA VAL A 554 10.92 -3.06 -20.90
C VAL A 554 11.57 -3.49 -19.59
N ARG A 555 10.76 -4.14 -18.76
CA ARG A 555 11.21 -4.75 -17.51
C ARG A 555 10.85 -6.24 -17.53
N TYR A 556 11.79 -7.06 -17.07
CA TYR A 556 11.60 -8.48 -16.80
C TYR A 556 11.77 -8.72 -15.30
N ASP A 557 10.76 -9.25 -14.65
CA ASP A 557 10.80 -9.64 -13.25
C ASP A 557 10.68 -11.16 -13.16
N LYS A 558 11.55 -11.78 -12.34
CA LYS A 558 11.57 -13.22 -12.07
C LYS A 558 11.57 -13.48 -10.59
N ILE A 559 10.59 -14.25 -10.10
CA ILE A 559 10.62 -14.86 -8.78
C ILE A 559 11.22 -16.24 -8.91
N PHE A 560 12.34 -16.49 -8.19
CA PHE A 560 13.00 -17.79 -8.27
C PHE A 560 12.12 -18.91 -7.71
N GLY A 561 11.96 -19.96 -8.50
CA GLY A 561 11.13 -21.11 -8.14
C GLY A 561 9.63 -20.90 -8.34
N PHE A 562 9.21 -19.75 -8.93
CA PHE A 562 7.80 -19.44 -9.12
C PHE A 562 7.52 -18.96 -10.56
N ASP A 563 7.30 -17.66 -10.78
CA ASP A 563 6.80 -17.08 -12.02
C ASP A 563 7.73 -15.99 -12.57
N ASP A 564 7.52 -15.60 -13.84
CA ASP A 564 8.21 -14.48 -14.48
C ASP A 564 7.25 -13.65 -15.33
N VAL A 565 7.56 -12.35 -15.47
CA VAL A 565 6.73 -11.41 -16.21
C VAL A 565 7.56 -10.42 -17.01
N ILE A 566 7.07 -10.07 -18.20
CA ILE A 566 7.62 -8.99 -19.03
C ILE A 566 6.63 -7.84 -19.06
N ALA A 567 7.09 -6.65 -18.67
CA ALA A 567 6.30 -5.45 -18.49
C ALA A 567 6.82 -4.30 -19.36
N PRO A 568 6.36 -4.18 -20.63
CA PRO A 568 6.69 -3.05 -21.49
C PRO A 568 5.94 -1.78 -21.08
N ARG A 569 6.58 -0.62 -21.26
CA ARG A 569 6.02 0.70 -20.96
C ARG A 569 6.46 1.71 -22.01
N ILE A 570 5.55 2.59 -22.41
CA ILE A 570 5.84 3.69 -23.33
C ILE A 570 5.06 4.94 -22.91
N ASN A 571 5.75 6.05 -22.87
CA ASN A 571 5.18 7.38 -22.71
C ASN A 571 5.66 8.28 -23.86
N ALA A 572 4.83 9.18 -24.33
CA ALA A 572 5.19 10.17 -25.35
C ALA A 572 4.61 11.53 -24.99
N SER A 573 5.33 12.60 -25.30
CA SER A 573 4.82 13.97 -25.23
C SER A 573 5.28 14.79 -26.43
N LEU A 574 4.39 15.65 -26.95
CA LEU A 574 4.63 16.52 -28.10
C LEU A 574 4.26 17.95 -27.74
N ASP A 575 5.22 18.86 -27.87
CA ASP A 575 4.98 20.29 -27.78
C ASP A 575 4.31 20.82 -29.06
N ILE A 576 3.01 21.05 -28.99
CA ILE A 576 2.23 21.64 -30.13
C ILE A 576 2.55 23.12 -30.26
N ILE A 577 2.49 23.84 -29.14
CA ILE A 577 2.86 25.24 -29.03
C ILE A 577 3.95 25.32 -27.95
N PRO A 578 5.16 25.71 -28.32
CA PRO A 578 6.28 25.78 -27.37
C PRO A 578 5.93 26.53 -26.10
N ARG A 579 6.17 25.89 -24.96
CA ARG A 579 5.89 26.41 -23.60
C ARG A 579 4.41 26.69 -23.27
N ALA A 580 3.49 26.51 -24.24
CA ALA A 580 2.10 26.87 -24.04
C ALA A 580 1.15 25.67 -24.13
N LEU A 581 1.43 24.65 -24.97
CA LEU A 581 0.55 23.50 -25.13
C LEU A 581 1.35 22.25 -25.47
N THR A 582 1.27 21.26 -24.59
CA THR A 582 1.85 19.93 -24.75
C THR A 582 0.76 18.87 -24.68
N ILE A 583 0.75 17.95 -25.63
CA ILE A 583 -0.08 16.74 -25.59
C ILE A 583 0.80 15.59 -25.18
N ARG A 584 0.31 14.72 -24.28
CA ARG A 584 1.01 13.55 -23.83
C ARG A 584 0.11 12.33 -23.80
N GLY A 585 0.72 11.15 -23.86
CA GLY A 585 0.01 9.88 -23.72
C GLY A 585 0.96 8.75 -23.44
N GLY A 586 0.42 7.67 -22.94
CA GLY A 586 1.21 6.50 -22.62
C GLY A 586 0.38 5.23 -22.52
N TYR A 587 1.08 4.11 -22.64
CA TYR A 587 0.56 2.78 -22.40
C TYR A 587 1.64 1.92 -21.73
N GLY A 588 1.25 1.10 -20.75
CA GLY A 588 2.22 0.24 -20.09
C GLY A 588 1.59 -0.87 -19.29
N ILE A 589 2.42 -1.87 -19.01
CA ILE A 589 2.11 -2.98 -18.12
C ILE A 589 3.00 -2.86 -16.88
N THR A 590 2.39 -3.04 -15.73
CA THR A 590 3.08 -3.08 -14.44
C THR A 590 2.74 -4.38 -13.74
N ALA A 591 3.64 -4.88 -12.89
CA ALA A 591 3.47 -6.16 -12.22
C ALA A 591 3.78 -6.07 -10.72
N LYS A 592 3.08 -6.89 -9.92
CA LYS A 592 3.23 -7.03 -8.47
C LYS A 592 3.48 -8.49 -8.11
N THR A 593 4.48 -8.73 -7.28
CA THR A 593 4.74 -10.04 -6.70
C THR A 593 3.67 -10.43 -5.68
N PRO A 594 3.34 -11.70 -5.52
CA PRO A 594 2.53 -12.16 -4.38
C PRO A 594 3.31 -11.94 -3.07
N THR A 595 2.60 -11.91 -1.95
CA THR A 595 3.23 -11.91 -0.63
C THR A 595 3.63 -13.31 -0.20
N LEU A 596 4.48 -13.44 0.82
CA LEU A 596 4.85 -14.75 1.37
C LEU A 596 3.63 -15.56 1.85
N GLU A 597 2.61 -14.89 2.40
CA GLU A 597 1.38 -15.55 2.81
C GLU A 597 0.62 -16.16 1.63
N MET A 598 0.66 -15.51 0.46
CA MET A 598 0.01 -16.02 -0.75
C MET A 598 0.79 -17.17 -1.38
N LEU A 599 2.13 -17.12 -1.33
CA LEU A 599 2.98 -18.20 -1.82
C LEU A 599 2.98 -19.42 -0.90
N HIS A 600 2.91 -19.17 0.39
CA HIS A 600 2.95 -20.20 1.43
C HIS A 600 1.79 -20.01 2.41
N PRO A 601 0.54 -20.19 1.97
CA PRO A 601 -0.61 -20.09 2.83
C PRO A 601 -0.62 -21.21 3.88
N GLN A 602 -1.31 -20.99 4.99
CA GLN A 602 -1.49 -22.02 6.01
C GLN A 602 -2.50 -23.05 5.53
N GLU A 603 -2.26 -24.34 5.79
CA GLU A 603 -3.22 -25.41 5.57
C GLU A 603 -4.56 -25.12 6.26
N ALA A 604 -5.63 -25.62 5.68
CA ALA A 604 -6.97 -25.58 6.27
C ALA A 604 -7.17 -26.79 7.17
N TYR A 605 -7.57 -26.53 8.42
CA TYR A 605 -7.82 -27.56 9.44
C TYR A 605 -9.30 -27.59 9.79
N PHE A 606 -9.85 -28.80 9.92
CA PHE A 606 -11.24 -29.04 10.28
C PHE A 606 -11.31 -30.05 11.41
N ASP A 607 -11.95 -29.67 12.52
CA ASP A 607 -12.13 -30.54 13.68
C ASP A 607 -13.58 -31.01 13.76
N MET A 608 -13.77 -32.28 13.57
CA MET A 608 -15.07 -32.94 13.59
C MET A 608 -15.26 -33.66 14.91
N VAL A 609 -16.24 -33.22 15.70
CA VAL A 609 -16.57 -33.86 16.99
C VAL A 609 -17.35 -35.15 16.74
N ASN A 610 -16.70 -36.28 16.96
CA ASN A 610 -17.28 -37.62 16.78
C ASN A 610 -18.03 -38.09 18.03
N PHE A 611 -17.57 -37.69 19.21
CA PHE A 611 -18.16 -38.00 20.49
C PHE A 611 -17.91 -36.93 21.53
N ASP A 612 -18.93 -36.58 22.31
CA ASP A 612 -18.83 -35.61 23.41
C ASP A 612 -19.83 -35.99 24.52
N ASN A 613 -19.31 -36.31 25.68
CA ASN A 613 -20.15 -36.57 26.87
C ASN A 613 -19.71 -35.73 28.07
N LEU A 614 -18.91 -34.64 27.87
CA LEU A 614 -18.41 -33.85 28.99
C LEU A 614 -19.51 -33.24 29.87
N GLN A 615 -20.68 -33.00 29.31
CA GLN A 615 -21.85 -32.46 30.01
C GLN A 615 -22.85 -33.51 30.43
N ALA A 616 -22.58 -34.83 30.19
CA ALA A 616 -23.51 -35.90 30.55
C ALA A 616 -23.58 -36.08 32.07
N THR A 617 -24.78 -35.89 32.63
CA THR A 617 -25.02 -36.03 34.08
C THR A 617 -24.98 -37.48 34.57
N ALA A 618 -25.19 -38.44 33.67
CA ALA A 618 -25.12 -39.85 33.97
C ALA A 618 -23.71 -40.44 33.98
N ALA A 619 -22.69 -39.68 33.46
CA ALA A 619 -21.31 -40.12 33.41
C ALA A 619 -20.55 -39.61 34.62
N SER A 620 -19.72 -40.47 35.23
CA SER A 620 -18.74 -40.06 36.23
C SER A 620 -17.66 -39.21 35.58
N ASP A 621 -16.90 -38.43 36.38
CA ASP A 621 -15.78 -37.63 35.84
C ASP A 621 -14.69 -38.49 35.20
N ALA A 622 -14.52 -39.75 35.64
CA ALA A 622 -13.63 -40.72 35.00
C ALA A 622 -14.10 -41.20 33.61
N GLN A 623 -15.38 -41.03 33.31
CA GLN A 623 -16.01 -41.47 32.05
C GLN A 623 -16.27 -40.35 31.05
N LYS A 624 -15.94 -39.09 31.42
CA LYS A 624 -16.17 -37.93 30.56
C LYS A 624 -14.99 -37.68 29.64
N PHE A 625 -15.27 -37.63 28.37
CA PHE A 625 -14.26 -37.31 27.33
C PHE A 625 -14.90 -36.90 26.00
N GLN A 626 -14.05 -36.44 25.10
CA GLN A 626 -14.40 -36.15 23.72
C GLN A 626 -13.50 -36.92 22.77
N VAL A 627 -14.01 -37.14 21.55
CA VAL A 627 -13.26 -37.70 20.42
C VAL A 627 -13.46 -36.79 19.24
N VAL A 628 -12.37 -36.41 18.60
CA VAL A 628 -12.32 -35.45 17.48
C VAL A 628 -11.48 -36.02 16.36
N THR A 629 -12.00 -36.02 15.13
CA THR A 629 -11.22 -36.30 13.93
C THR A 629 -10.82 -34.98 13.27
N THR A 630 -9.54 -34.83 13.01
CA THR A 630 -8.99 -33.66 12.29
C THR A 630 -8.81 -34.02 10.81
N HIS A 631 -9.30 -33.15 9.92
CA HIS A 631 -8.99 -33.19 8.50
C HIS A 631 -8.13 -31.99 8.12
N THR A 632 -7.17 -32.19 7.21
CA THR A 632 -6.25 -31.13 6.75
C THR A 632 -6.21 -31.10 5.23
N TYR A 633 -6.21 -29.88 4.67
CA TYR A 633 -6.13 -29.67 3.23
C TYR A 633 -5.15 -28.57 2.89
N SER A 634 -4.35 -28.80 1.83
CA SER A 634 -3.47 -27.79 1.29
C SER A 634 -4.27 -26.63 0.69
N THR A 635 -3.88 -25.44 1.02
CA THR A 635 -4.43 -24.20 0.45
C THR A 635 -3.47 -23.56 -0.57
N VAL A 636 -2.37 -24.22 -0.90
CA VAL A 636 -1.43 -23.78 -1.94
C VAL A 636 -2.12 -23.78 -3.30
N ASN A 637 -1.83 -22.77 -4.10
CA ASN A 637 -2.27 -22.67 -5.48
C ASN A 637 -1.06 -22.64 -6.41
N ASP A 638 -0.83 -23.77 -7.08
CA ASP A 638 0.29 -23.92 -8.02
C ASP A 638 0.11 -23.10 -9.30
N ASP A 639 -1.13 -22.66 -9.61
CA ASP A 639 -1.47 -21.82 -10.77
C ASP A 639 -1.43 -20.33 -10.44
N LEU A 640 -0.91 -19.93 -9.27
CA LEU A 640 -0.80 -18.53 -8.90
C LEU A 640 0.28 -17.84 -9.78
N GLU A 641 -0.05 -16.68 -10.33
CA GLU A 641 0.82 -15.89 -11.21
C GLU A 641 1.10 -14.52 -10.61
N MET A 642 2.11 -13.81 -11.14
CA MET A 642 2.34 -12.39 -10.81
C MET A 642 1.17 -11.54 -11.30
N ALA A 643 0.60 -10.73 -10.40
CA ALA A 643 -0.50 -9.82 -10.74
C ALA A 643 -0.02 -8.71 -11.67
N THR A 644 -0.82 -8.38 -12.69
CA THR A 644 -0.49 -7.35 -13.68
C THR A 644 -1.60 -6.29 -13.80
N THR A 645 -1.20 -5.06 -14.11
CA THR A 645 -2.11 -3.96 -14.44
C THR A 645 -1.70 -3.32 -15.76
N LYS A 646 -2.67 -3.17 -16.64
CA LYS A 646 -2.56 -2.42 -17.91
C LYS A 646 -3.02 -0.99 -17.66
N LYS A 647 -2.18 -0.03 -18.02
CA LYS A 647 -2.42 1.40 -17.84
C LYS A 647 -2.40 2.09 -19.19
N ALA A 648 -3.37 2.99 -19.43
CA ALA A 648 -3.41 3.86 -20.59
C ALA A 648 -3.79 5.27 -20.15
N GLU A 649 -3.09 6.28 -20.65
CA GLU A 649 -3.44 7.67 -20.37
C GLU A 649 -3.21 8.58 -21.57
N VAL A 650 -4.00 9.65 -21.62
CA VAL A 650 -3.81 10.78 -22.54
C VAL A 650 -4.04 12.07 -21.76
N GLY A 651 -3.19 13.06 -21.97
CA GLY A 651 -3.26 14.30 -21.24
C GLY A 651 -2.88 15.52 -22.08
N VAL A 652 -3.30 16.67 -21.60
CA VAL A 652 -2.98 17.98 -22.16
C VAL A 652 -2.47 18.86 -21.04
N ASP A 653 -1.27 19.40 -21.22
CA ASP A 653 -0.70 20.40 -20.34
C ASP A 653 -0.69 21.75 -21.07
N PHE A 654 -1.11 22.81 -20.38
CA PHE A 654 -1.18 24.12 -20.99
C PHE A 654 -0.71 25.22 -20.05
N GLN A 655 -0.17 26.29 -20.65
CA GLN A 655 0.20 27.52 -19.95
C GLN A 655 -0.27 28.74 -20.75
N ILE A 656 -1.15 29.53 -20.16
CA ILE A 656 -1.71 30.75 -20.77
C ILE A 656 -1.46 31.91 -19.81
N GLY A 657 -0.42 32.68 -20.08
CA GLY A 657 0.04 33.73 -19.17
C GLY A 657 0.47 33.14 -17.82
N LYS A 658 -0.20 33.54 -16.73
CA LYS A 658 0.04 33.04 -15.38
C LYS A 658 -0.74 31.74 -15.07
N VAL A 659 -1.66 31.33 -15.92
CA VAL A 659 -2.49 30.14 -15.72
C VAL A 659 -1.76 28.92 -16.24
N VAL A 660 -1.54 27.92 -15.37
CA VAL A 660 -0.95 26.63 -15.73
C VAL A 660 -1.95 25.53 -15.42
N GLY A 661 -2.17 24.61 -16.36
CA GLY A 661 -3.12 23.54 -16.14
C GLY A 661 -2.70 22.22 -16.78
N SER A 662 -3.22 21.15 -16.22
CA SER A 662 -3.09 19.78 -16.71
C SER A 662 -4.43 19.07 -16.63
N ILE A 663 -4.81 18.39 -17.71
CA ILE A 663 -6.01 17.54 -17.78
C ILE A 663 -5.57 16.18 -18.28
N THR A 664 -5.94 15.11 -17.59
CA THR A 664 -5.57 13.74 -17.94
C THR A 664 -6.78 12.83 -17.88
N ALA A 665 -7.04 12.12 -18.97
CA ALA A 665 -7.94 10.99 -19.02
C ALA A 665 -7.13 9.70 -18.89
N PHE A 666 -7.61 8.73 -18.12
CA PHE A 666 -6.90 7.48 -17.92
C PHE A 666 -7.84 6.28 -17.82
N LYS A 667 -7.25 5.10 -18.05
CA LYS A 667 -7.86 3.81 -17.87
C LYS A 667 -6.82 2.84 -17.32
N ASP A 668 -7.09 2.31 -16.12
CA ASP A 668 -6.28 1.28 -15.47
C ASP A 668 -7.12 0.01 -15.34
N SER A 669 -6.57 -1.16 -15.69
CA SER A 669 -7.28 -2.44 -15.57
C SER A 669 -6.36 -3.57 -15.17
N SER A 670 -6.84 -4.42 -14.28
CA SER A 670 -6.19 -5.67 -13.85
C SER A 670 -7.19 -6.81 -13.94
N ASP A 671 -6.75 -7.92 -14.51
CA ASP A 671 -7.57 -9.12 -14.68
C ASP A 671 -7.09 -10.29 -13.80
N ASN A 672 -5.94 -10.15 -13.15
CA ASN A 672 -5.30 -11.22 -12.40
C ASN A 672 -4.75 -10.73 -11.05
N GLY A 673 -5.48 -9.84 -10.38
CA GLY A 673 -5.18 -9.40 -9.01
C GLY A 673 -5.38 -10.52 -7.99
N TYR A 674 -4.75 -10.38 -6.82
CA TYR A 674 -4.79 -11.39 -5.76
C TYR A 674 -6.06 -11.31 -4.93
N ILE A 675 -6.63 -12.47 -4.61
CA ILE A 675 -7.73 -12.64 -3.68
C ILE A 675 -7.74 -14.05 -3.11
N PHE A 676 -8.17 -14.23 -1.86
CA PHE A 676 -8.47 -15.54 -1.31
C PHE A 676 -9.93 -15.91 -1.64
N THR A 677 -10.14 -17.03 -2.32
CA THR A 677 -11.47 -17.46 -2.72
C THR A 677 -11.56 -18.98 -2.81
N ASN A 678 -12.78 -19.52 -2.76
CA ASN A 678 -13.03 -20.93 -3.05
C ASN A 678 -12.86 -21.19 -4.54
N THR A 679 -12.37 -22.37 -4.85
CA THR A 679 -12.25 -22.96 -6.19
C THR A 679 -12.95 -24.30 -6.21
N ALA A 680 -13.12 -24.92 -7.35
CA ALA A 680 -13.82 -26.20 -7.45
C ALA A 680 -13.17 -27.34 -6.63
N ASP A 681 -11.85 -27.29 -6.51
CA ASP A 681 -11.03 -28.24 -5.76
C ASP A 681 -10.87 -27.88 -4.26
N SER A 682 -11.55 -26.84 -3.80
CA SER A 682 -11.58 -26.44 -2.40
C SER A 682 -12.65 -27.17 -1.58
N PHE A 683 -13.42 -28.04 -2.20
CA PHE A 683 -14.55 -28.72 -1.57
C PHE A 683 -14.24 -30.20 -1.39
N HIS A 684 -14.46 -30.71 -0.18
CA HIS A 684 -14.10 -32.06 0.22
C HIS A 684 -15.28 -32.75 0.94
N SER A 685 -15.72 -33.87 0.42
CA SER A 685 -16.73 -34.71 1.08
C SER A 685 -16.05 -35.63 2.08
N VAL A 686 -16.48 -35.60 3.31
CA VAL A 686 -15.98 -36.46 4.38
C VAL A 686 -17.12 -37.14 5.15
N ASP A 687 -16.81 -38.26 5.81
CA ASP A 687 -17.75 -38.93 6.69
C ASP A 687 -17.73 -38.29 8.07
N MET A 688 -18.84 -37.74 8.50
CA MET A 688 -19.08 -37.37 9.88
C MET A 688 -19.58 -38.53 10.66
N VAL A 689 -18.69 -39.29 11.26
CA VAL A 689 -19.04 -40.44 12.09
C VAL A 689 -19.33 -39.94 13.50
N ARG A 690 -20.50 -40.32 14.03
CA ARG A 690 -20.88 -40.03 15.42
C ARG A 690 -20.96 -41.32 16.20
N TYR A 691 -20.54 -41.28 17.44
CA TYR A 691 -20.55 -42.42 18.35
C TYR A 691 -21.48 -42.16 19.53
N LYS A 692 -22.01 -43.23 20.09
CA LYS A 692 -22.69 -43.31 21.39
C LYS A 692 -21.86 -44.13 22.35
N ALA A 693 -21.95 -43.80 23.66
CA ALA A 693 -21.24 -44.50 24.72
C ALA A 693 -22.02 -45.71 25.21
N ASN A 694 -21.30 -46.78 25.41
CA ASN A 694 -21.80 -47.98 26.10
C ASN A 694 -21.12 -48.05 27.47
N TYR A 695 -21.87 -47.73 28.52
CA TYR A 695 -21.36 -47.70 29.91
C TYR A 695 -21.43 -49.11 30.51
N GLY A 696 -20.31 -49.56 31.09
CA GLY A 696 -20.27 -50.80 31.90
C GLY A 696 -20.79 -50.55 33.32
N GLU A 697 -20.84 -51.63 34.10
CA GLU A 697 -21.24 -51.55 35.52
C GLU A 697 -20.22 -50.76 36.37
N ASP A 698 -18.93 -50.74 35.98
CA ASP A 698 -17.86 -50.02 36.66
C ASP A 698 -17.79 -48.57 36.17
N ASN A 699 -18.20 -47.63 36.98
CA ASN A 699 -18.20 -46.21 36.71
C ASN A 699 -16.81 -45.53 36.74
N THR A 700 -15.76 -46.29 37.02
CA THR A 700 -14.34 -45.83 36.98
C THR A 700 -13.70 -46.14 35.62
N GLN A 701 -14.31 -47.00 34.81
CA GLN A 701 -13.79 -47.37 33.49
C GLN A 701 -14.45 -46.56 32.42
N LEU A 702 -13.65 -46.24 31.37
CA LEU A 702 -14.15 -45.55 30.22
C LEU A 702 -15.21 -46.41 29.49
N PRO A 703 -16.31 -45.82 28.99
CA PRO A 703 -17.26 -46.54 28.14
C PRO A 703 -16.59 -46.88 26.81
N THR A 704 -17.03 -48.02 26.24
CA THR A 704 -16.75 -48.28 24.81
C THR A 704 -17.71 -47.52 23.92
N LEU A 705 -17.30 -47.26 22.68
CA LEU A 705 -18.09 -46.50 21.72
C LEU A 705 -18.65 -47.40 20.62
N THR A 706 -19.90 -47.12 20.22
CA THR A 706 -20.52 -47.72 19.03
C THR A 706 -20.92 -46.63 18.05
N GLU A 707 -20.70 -46.87 16.78
CA GLU A 707 -21.16 -45.95 15.71
C GLU A 707 -22.67 -45.77 15.79
N SER A 708 -23.12 -44.50 15.88
CA SER A 708 -24.54 -44.17 15.97
C SER A 708 -25.10 -43.57 14.68
N SER A 709 -24.30 -42.84 13.96
CA SER A 709 -24.62 -42.33 12.61
C SER A 709 -23.36 -42.05 11.80
N ARG A 710 -23.53 -42.07 10.50
CA ARG A 710 -22.51 -41.71 9.52
C ARG A 710 -23.17 -40.85 8.44
N ASP A 711 -22.86 -39.56 8.43
CA ASP A 711 -23.44 -38.58 7.52
C ASP A 711 -22.34 -38.02 6.63
N LYS A 712 -22.64 -37.74 5.39
CA LYS A 712 -21.72 -36.98 4.54
C LYS A 712 -21.74 -35.49 4.87
N VAL A 713 -20.58 -34.85 4.90
CA VAL A 713 -20.43 -33.42 5.13
C VAL A 713 -19.48 -32.86 4.09
N LEU A 714 -19.80 -31.67 3.60
CA LEU A 714 -18.98 -30.97 2.64
C LEU A 714 -18.12 -29.89 3.36
N LEU A 715 -16.84 -30.17 3.53
CA LEU A 715 -15.86 -29.22 4.02
C LEU A 715 -15.37 -28.35 2.87
N TYR A 716 -15.06 -27.09 3.15
CA TYR A 716 -14.50 -26.20 2.13
C TYR A 716 -13.61 -25.11 2.73
N HIS A 717 -12.62 -24.67 1.96
CA HIS A 717 -11.67 -23.65 2.34
C HIS A 717 -11.41 -22.68 1.19
N THR A 718 -10.80 -21.55 1.49
CA THR A 718 -10.30 -20.62 0.47
C THR A 718 -8.81 -20.84 0.22
N LYS A 719 -8.33 -20.46 -0.96
CA LYS A 719 -6.93 -20.41 -1.31
C LYS A 719 -6.60 -19.13 -2.07
N PRO A 720 -5.33 -18.65 -2.09
CA PRO A 720 -4.95 -17.50 -2.88
C PRO A 720 -5.14 -17.76 -4.37
N THR A 721 -5.71 -16.82 -5.10
CA THR A 721 -5.98 -16.91 -6.53
C THR A 721 -5.73 -15.59 -7.23
N ASN A 722 -5.58 -15.60 -8.55
CA ASN A 722 -5.55 -14.43 -9.42
C ASN A 722 -6.96 -14.02 -9.93
N ASN A 723 -7.98 -14.19 -9.13
CA ASN A 723 -9.37 -13.98 -9.52
C ASN A 723 -9.90 -12.57 -9.25
N SER A 724 -9.13 -11.69 -8.61
CA SER A 724 -9.53 -10.30 -8.42
C SER A 724 -9.35 -9.51 -9.72
N SER A 725 -10.39 -8.81 -10.13
CA SER A 725 -10.38 -7.97 -11.33
C SER A 725 -10.93 -6.59 -11.03
N TYR A 726 -10.37 -5.58 -11.69
CA TYR A 726 -10.91 -4.24 -11.65
C TYR A 726 -10.63 -3.47 -12.94
N GLU A 727 -11.47 -2.50 -13.23
CA GLU A 727 -11.26 -1.48 -14.25
C GLU A 727 -11.61 -0.12 -13.66
N THR A 728 -10.66 0.82 -13.70
CA THR A 728 -10.89 2.22 -13.32
C THR A 728 -10.70 3.11 -14.52
N ARG A 729 -11.68 3.98 -14.77
CA ARG A 729 -11.61 5.08 -15.76
C ARG A 729 -11.75 6.39 -15.02
N GLY A 730 -11.02 7.41 -15.47
CA GLY A 730 -11.10 8.69 -14.81
C GLY A 730 -10.63 9.87 -15.65
N LEU A 731 -11.00 11.05 -15.15
CA LEU A 731 -10.54 12.35 -15.62
C LEU A 731 -9.99 13.11 -14.41
N GLU A 732 -8.74 13.53 -14.49
CA GLU A 732 -8.08 14.37 -13.51
C GLU A 732 -7.77 15.71 -14.12
N ALA A 733 -8.01 16.80 -13.39
CA ALA A 733 -7.69 18.16 -13.80
C ALA A 733 -7.03 18.92 -12.64
N SER A 734 -6.01 19.70 -12.93
CA SER A 734 -5.39 20.63 -11.99
C SER A 734 -5.11 21.94 -12.72
N ILE A 735 -5.64 23.04 -12.23
CA ILE A 735 -5.52 24.37 -12.83
C ILE A 735 -5.05 25.35 -11.76
N ASP A 736 -3.87 25.88 -11.95
CA ASP A 736 -3.30 26.97 -11.16
C ASP A 736 -3.53 28.28 -11.90
N PHE A 737 -4.33 29.16 -11.34
CA PHE A 737 -4.65 30.48 -11.94
C PHE A 737 -3.53 31.51 -11.76
N GLY A 738 -2.43 31.11 -11.05
CA GLY A 738 -1.37 32.03 -10.68
C GLY A 738 -1.80 33.03 -9.58
N ARG A 739 -0.87 33.86 -9.16
CA ARG A 739 -1.14 34.90 -8.18
C ARG A 739 -1.81 36.10 -8.83
N ILE A 740 -2.92 36.53 -8.23
CA ILE A 740 -3.59 37.78 -8.55
C ILE A 740 -2.98 38.87 -7.64
N ASP A 741 -2.10 39.71 -8.19
CA ASP A 741 -1.28 40.62 -7.40
C ASP A 741 -2.11 41.67 -6.65
N ALA A 742 -3.23 42.13 -7.24
CA ALA A 742 -4.12 43.10 -6.62
C ALA A 742 -4.69 42.65 -5.25
N ILE A 743 -4.92 41.36 -5.08
CA ILE A 743 -5.44 40.77 -3.84
C ILE A 743 -4.41 39.83 -3.17
N ARG A 744 -3.19 39.71 -3.73
CA ARG A 744 -2.10 38.84 -3.24
C ARG A 744 -2.52 37.40 -2.98
N THR A 745 -3.44 36.90 -3.78
CA THR A 745 -4.04 35.58 -3.61
C THR A 745 -3.80 34.71 -4.84
N ARG A 746 -3.40 33.46 -4.64
CA ARG A 746 -3.28 32.43 -5.66
C ARG A 746 -4.45 31.47 -5.51
N PHE A 747 -5.10 31.12 -6.61
CA PHE A 747 -6.16 30.13 -6.64
C PHE A 747 -5.69 28.89 -7.41
N ILE A 748 -6.03 27.72 -6.88
CA ILE A 748 -5.74 26.44 -7.51
C ILE A 748 -7.01 25.60 -7.44
N LEU A 749 -7.42 25.04 -8.58
CA LEU A 749 -8.57 24.16 -8.71
C LEU A 749 -8.11 22.79 -9.14
N ASP A 750 -8.32 21.80 -8.30
CA ASP A 750 -8.14 20.39 -8.63
C ASP A 750 -9.52 19.73 -8.77
N GLY A 751 -9.65 18.82 -9.74
CA GLY A 751 -10.88 18.08 -9.96
C GLY A 751 -10.60 16.65 -10.35
N VAL A 752 -11.47 15.73 -9.95
CA VAL A 752 -11.41 14.34 -10.34
C VAL A 752 -12.79 13.76 -10.54
N TRP A 753 -12.93 13.01 -11.61
CA TRP A 753 -14.00 12.05 -11.81
C TRP A 753 -13.38 10.68 -12.00
N THR A 754 -13.85 9.69 -11.24
CA THR A 754 -13.45 8.30 -11.37
C THR A 754 -14.65 7.38 -11.32
N ARG A 755 -14.58 6.31 -12.08
CA ARG A 755 -15.50 5.17 -12.01
C ARG A 755 -14.68 3.90 -11.98
N THR A 756 -14.81 3.16 -10.90
CA THR A 756 -14.18 1.85 -10.70
C THR A 756 -15.27 0.77 -10.77
N GLU A 757 -15.01 -0.25 -11.55
CA GLU A 757 -15.73 -1.51 -11.58
C GLU A 757 -14.80 -2.59 -11.04
N SER A 758 -15.26 -3.39 -10.10
CA SER A 758 -14.49 -4.49 -9.52
C SER A 758 -15.34 -5.75 -9.43
N TRP A 759 -14.74 -6.90 -9.70
CA TRP A 759 -15.38 -8.21 -9.65
C TRP A 759 -14.37 -9.31 -9.32
N VAL A 760 -14.90 -10.45 -8.93
CA VAL A 760 -14.11 -11.67 -8.71
C VAL A 760 -14.47 -12.66 -9.81
N LYS A 761 -13.47 -13.13 -10.54
CA LYS A 761 -13.63 -14.16 -11.57
C LYS A 761 -13.91 -15.55 -10.98
N GLY A 762 -14.40 -16.43 -11.82
CA GLY A 762 -14.70 -17.81 -11.46
C GLY A 762 -16.09 -18.00 -10.88
N TYR A 763 -16.38 -19.21 -10.49
CA TYR A 763 -17.69 -19.60 -9.98
C TYR A 763 -18.01 -18.91 -8.65
N ASN A 764 -19.30 -18.65 -8.45
CA ASN A 764 -19.85 -18.20 -7.19
C ASN A 764 -20.53 -19.39 -6.51
N PHE A 765 -20.03 -19.76 -5.33
CA PHE A 765 -20.55 -20.89 -4.56
C PHE A 765 -21.52 -20.38 -3.51
N LYS A 766 -22.76 -20.84 -3.53
CA LYS A 766 -23.82 -20.38 -2.62
C LYS A 766 -24.70 -21.53 -2.12
N ARG A 767 -25.21 -21.36 -0.89
CA ARG A 767 -26.31 -22.10 -0.29
C ARG A 767 -27.37 -21.13 0.22
N ALA A 768 -28.64 -21.51 0.25
CA ALA A 768 -29.68 -20.70 0.88
C ALA A 768 -29.47 -20.60 2.40
N ASN A 769 -29.00 -21.64 3.05
CA ASN A 769 -28.70 -21.69 4.48
C ASN A 769 -27.19 -21.68 4.72
N ALA A 770 -26.66 -20.59 5.29
CA ALA A 770 -25.29 -20.55 5.76
C ALA A 770 -25.11 -21.49 6.97
N GLY A 771 -24.08 -22.33 6.97
CA GLY A 771 -23.69 -23.17 8.11
C GLY A 771 -24.14 -24.61 8.10
N VAL A 772 -24.96 -25.06 7.13
CA VAL A 772 -25.33 -26.49 6.99
C VAL A 772 -24.35 -27.14 6.02
N ASN A 773 -23.45 -27.98 6.54
CA ASN A 773 -22.44 -28.66 5.73
C ASN A 773 -22.88 -29.99 5.14
N THR A 774 -24.13 -30.43 5.41
CA THR A 774 -24.72 -31.69 4.91
C THR A 774 -25.40 -31.53 3.57
N ASP A 775 -25.45 -30.32 3.02
CA ASP A 775 -26.18 -30.04 1.78
C ASP A 775 -25.22 -29.83 0.61
N HIS A 776 -25.72 -30.05 -0.60
CA HIS A 776 -25.04 -29.70 -1.84
C HIS A 776 -24.72 -28.20 -1.90
N MET A 777 -23.63 -27.83 -2.58
CA MET A 777 -23.26 -26.45 -2.82
C MET A 777 -23.64 -26.00 -4.23
N GLY A 778 -24.44 -24.96 -4.36
CA GLY A 778 -24.79 -24.39 -5.66
C GLY A 778 -23.59 -23.65 -6.29
N VAL A 779 -23.40 -23.86 -7.59
CA VAL A 779 -22.35 -23.26 -8.39
C VAL A 779 -22.98 -22.35 -9.44
N PHE A 780 -22.77 -21.06 -9.30
CA PHE A 780 -23.31 -20.02 -10.20
C PHE A 780 -22.22 -19.48 -11.13
N SER A 781 -22.61 -19.09 -12.35
CA SER A 781 -21.66 -18.72 -13.41
C SER A 781 -20.84 -17.46 -13.10
N ASP A 782 -21.47 -16.51 -12.41
CA ASP A 782 -20.89 -15.20 -12.21
C ASP A 782 -21.05 -14.69 -10.77
N ARG A 783 -20.16 -13.77 -10.40
CA ARG A 783 -20.22 -12.98 -9.17
C ARG A 783 -20.72 -11.57 -9.49
N ALA A 784 -21.23 -10.87 -8.48
CA ALA A 784 -21.65 -9.49 -8.65
C ALA A 784 -20.47 -8.58 -9.01
N HIS A 785 -20.69 -7.67 -9.94
CA HIS A 785 -19.80 -6.56 -10.21
C HIS A 785 -20.14 -5.38 -9.28
N SER A 786 -19.15 -4.87 -8.58
CA SER A 786 -19.28 -3.68 -7.73
C SER A 786 -18.80 -2.46 -8.47
N TYR A 787 -19.58 -1.39 -8.40
CA TYR A 787 -19.28 -0.11 -9.03
C TYR A 787 -19.16 0.98 -7.98
N TYR A 788 -18.15 1.81 -8.13
CA TYR A 788 -17.98 3.03 -7.35
C TYR A 788 -17.64 4.19 -8.28
N GLU A 789 -18.36 5.30 -8.15
CA GLU A 789 -18.18 6.48 -8.99
C GLU A 789 -18.18 7.74 -8.11
N VAL A 790 -17.19 8.59 -8.32
CA VAL A 790 -17.07 9.85 -7.57
C VAL A 790 -16.68 10.99 -8.48
N LEU A 791 -17.31 12.17 -8.26
CA LEU A 791 -16.91 13.45 -8.82
C LEU A 791 -16.63 14.42 -7.67
N SER A 792 -15.41 14.90 -7.57
CA SER A 792 -15.02 15.87 -6.54
C SER A 792 -14.11 16.96 -7.09
N THR A 793 -14.15 18.12 -6.41
CA THR A 793 -13.26 19.26 -6.71
C THR A 793 -12.72 19.87 -5.42
N ASN A 794 -11.48 20.37 -5.49
CA ASN A 794 -10.82 21.09 -4.41
C ASN A 794 -10.42 22.47 -4.90
N LEU A 795 -11.00 23.51 -4.35
CA LEU A 795 -10.58 24.89 -4.58
C LEU A 795 -9.71 25.36 -3.42
N LYS A 796 -8.47 25.72 -3.72
CA LYS A 796 -7.50 26.24 -2.75
C LYS A 796 -7.26 27.72 -3.03
N ALA A 797 -7.30 28.54 -1.97
CA ALA A 797 -6.94 29.94 -2.00
C ALA A 797 -5.76 30.17 -1.04
N VAL A 798 -4.63 30.61 -1.56
CA VAL A 798 -3.43 30.93 -0.76
C VAL A 798 -3.22 32.43 -0.78
N HIS A 799 -3.46 33.07 0.36
CA HIS A 799 -3.31 34.51 0.54
C HIS A 799 -2.06 34.83 1.34
N ASN A 800 -1.12 35.54 0.71
CA ASN A 800 0.17 35.86 1.30
C ASN A 800 0.25 37.35 1.63
N ILE A 801 0.59 37.69 2.89
CA ILE A 801 0.80 39.07 3.37
C ILE A 801 2.24 39.19 3.88
N PRO A 802 3.21 39.40 2.96
CA PRO A 802 4.64 39.39 3.30
C PRO A 802 5.03 40.45 4.34
N SER A 803 4.40 41.62 4.27
CA SER A 803 4.71 42.75 5.15
C SER A 803 4.57 42.46 6.64
N ILE A 804 3.71 41.50 6.98
CA ILE A 804 3.47 41.07 8.36
C ILE A 804 3.73 39.58 8.55
N GLY A 805 4.25 38.88 7.53
CA GLY A 805 4.61 37.45 7.62
C GLY A 805 3.40 36.50 7.82
N PHE A 806 2.24 36.76 7.22
CA PHE A 806 1.09 35.89 7.26
C PHE A 806 0.87 35.14 5.95
N VAL A 807 0.57 33.83 6.07
CA VAL A 807 0.04 32.99 5.00
C VAL A 807 -1.29 32.42 5.46
N ILE A 808 -2.34 32.65 4.69
CA ILE A 808 -3.67 32.11 4.95
C ILE A 808 -4.02 31.19 3.80
N THR A 809 -4.26 29.91 4.09
CA THR A 809 -4.73 28.93 3.11
C THR A 809 -6.13 28.51 3.45
N ALA A 810 -7.05 28.69 2.51
CA ALA A 810 -8.41 28.17 2.59
C ALA A 810 -8.60 27.11 1.51
N THR A 811 -9.13 25.96 1.88
CA THR A 811 -9.44 24.86 0.95
C THR A 811 -10.91 24.50 1.05
N ALA A 812 -11.62 24.55 -0.07
CA ALA A 812 -13.01 24.09 -0.18
C ALA A 812 -13.04 22.78 -0.94
N ASN A 813 -13.36 21.70 -0.26
CA ASN A 813 -13.53 20.37 -0.84
C ASN A 813 -15.01 20.13 -1.11
N VAL A 814 -15.37 19.86 -2.35
CA VAL A 814 -16.73 19.56 -2.76
C VAL A 814 -16.80 18.18 -3.37
N THR A 815 -17.57 17.29 -2.79
CA THR A 815 -17.99 16.04 -3.43
C THR A 815 -19.35 16.29 -4.07
N TRP A 816 -19.36 16.41 -5.41
CA TRP A 816 -20.56 16.72 -6.17
C TRP A 816 -21.49 15.53 -6.31
N GLN A 817 -20.88 14.35 -6.49
CA GLN A 817 -21.59 13.11 -6.71
C GLN A 817 -20.75 11.96 -6.18
N GLU A 818 -21.44 11.01 -5.57
CA GLU A 818 -20.88 9.72 -5.17
C GLU A 818 -21.95 8.67 -5.36
N ASN A 819 -21.59 7.61 -6.09
CA ASN A 819 -22.50 6.52 -6.40
C ASN A 819 -21.84 5.20 -6.07
N SER A 820 -22.61 4.28 -5.52
CA SER A 820 -22.21 2.89 -5.39
C SER A 820 -23.37 1.97 -5.77
N TRP A 821 -23.08 0.91 -6.46
CA TRP A 821 -24.07 -0.13 -6.79
C TRP A 821 -23.38 -1.44 -7.08
N MET A 822 -24.16 -2.50 -7.04
CA MET A 822 -23.76 -3.81 -7.50
C MET A 822 -24.60 -4.20 -8.71
N LYS A 823 -24.04 -4.92 -9.63
CA LYS A 823 -24.72 -5.55 -10.74
C LYS A 823 -24.53 -7.05 -10.64
N TYR A 824 -25.62 -7.75 -10.45
CA TYR A 824 -25.65 -9.22 -10.42
C TYR A 824 -26.00 -9.73 -11.81
N ILE A 825 -25.26 -10.73 -12.26
CA ILE A 825 -25.41 -11.30 -13.61
C ILE A 825 -25.48 -12.82 -13.43
N ASN A 826 -26.51 -13.45 -14.00
CA ASN A 826 -26.67 -14.91 -14.08
C ASN A 826 -26.45 -15.69 -12.77
N ASP A 827 -26.93 -15.15 -11.62
CA ASP A 827 -26.72 -15.75 -10.32
C ASP A 827 -28.03 -16.23 -9.65
N GLU A 828 -29.10 -16.34 -10.42
CA GLU A 828 -30.42 -16.75 -9.94
C GLU A 828 -30.60 -18.27 -9.96
N ILE A 829 -30.02 -18.96 -10.93
CA ILE A 829 -30.08 -20.39 -11.09
C ILE A 829 -28.66 -20.94 -11.14
N PRO A 830 -28.35 -21.97 -10.32
CA PRO A 830 -27.03 -22.59 -10.41
C PRO A 830 -26.88 -23.30 -11.77
N ILE A 831 -25.68 -23.20 -12.33
CA ILE A 831 -25.33 -23.94 -13.57
C ILE A 831 -24.81 -25.35 -13.25
N LYS A 832 -24.23 -25.48 -12.04
CA LYS A 832 -23.66 -26.73 -11.51
C LYS A 832 -23.91 -26.78 -10.01
N TYR A 833 -23.62 -27.94 -9.42
CA TYR A 833 -23.56 -28.10 -7.98
C TYR A 833 -22.37 -28.96 -7.59
N ILE A 834 -21.89 -28.79 -6.37
CA ILE A 834 -20.92 -29.70 -5.77
C ILE A 834 -21.69 -30.65 -4.87
N SER A 835 -21.53 -31.93 -5.15
CA SER A 835 -22.22 -32.98 -4.41
C SER A 835 -21.61 -33.16 -3.01
N VAL A 836 -22.47 -33.25 -2.01
CA VAL A 836 -22.05 -33.59 -0.66
C VAL A 836 -21.56 -35.05 -0.58
N GLU A 837 -21.98 -35.90 -1.51
CA GLU A 837 -21.65 -37.34 -1.52
C GLU A 837 -20.18 -37.60 -1.83
N ASP A 838 -19.58 -36.84 -2.76
CA ASP A 838 -18.22 -37.10 -3.23
C ASP A 838 -17.35 -35.84 -3.41
N GLY A 839 -17.91 -34.65 -3.13
CA GLY A 839 -17.20 -33.36 -3.30
C GLY A 839 -16.97 -32.95 -4.75
N LYS A 840 -17.53 -33.67 -5.73
CA LYS A 840 -17.35 -33.39 -7.16
C LYS A 840 -18.44 -32.47 -7.72
N MET A 841 -18.06 -31.81 -8.82
CA MET A 841 -18.95 -30.88 -9.51
C MET A 841 -19.76 -31.58 -10.60
N TYR A 842 -21.08 -31.37 -10.58
CA TYR A 842 -22.05 -31.93 -11.55
C TYR A 842 -22.87 -30.80 -12.19
N ASP A 843 -23.40 -31.06 -13.39
CA ASP A 843 -24.27 -30.11 -14.07
C ASP A 843 -25.64 -30.03 -13.36
N PHE A 844 -26.15 -28.84 -13.15
CA PHE A 844 -27.43 -28.56 -12.56
C PHE A 844 -28.47 -28.25 -13.64
N LYS A 845 -29.70 -28.73 -13.47
CA LYS A 845 -30.86 -28.42 -14.32
C LYS A 845 -31.97 -27.83 -13.44
N GLU A 846 -32.71 -26.85 -13.94
CA GLU A 846 -33.76 -26.19 -13.18
C GLU A 846 -34.84 -27.13 -12.68
N SER A 847 -35.11 -28.24 -13.41
CA SER A 847 -36.03 -29.28 -12.97
C SER A 847 -35.61 -30.00 -11.68
N MET A 848 -34.33 -29.89 -11.31
CA MET A 848 -33.81 -30.48 -10.05
C MET A 848 -34.33 -29.75 -8.82
N PHE A 849 -34.83 -28.53 -8.93
CA PHE A 849 -35.47 -27.85 -7.80
C PHE A 849 -36.74 -28.56 -7.28
N GLU A 850 -37.32 -29.45 -8.07
CA GLU A 850 -38.46 -30.25 -7.64
C GLU A 850 -38.08 -31.36 -6.65
N LEU A 851 -36.77 -31.70 -6.58
CA LEU A 851 -36.21 -32.67 -5.66
C LEU A 851 -35.87 -32.01 -4.33
N ASP A 852 -36.25 -32.62 -3.22
CA ASP A 852 -36.05 -32.05 -1.88
C ASP A 852 -34.61 -31.78 -1.57
N GLU A 853 -33.68 -32.59 -2.05
CA GLU A 853 -32.22 -32.45 -1.85
C GLU A 853 -31.62 -31.21 -2.54
N PHE A 854 -32.30 -30.59 -3.51
CA PHE A 854 -31.82 -29.42 -4.23
C PHE A 854 -32.62 -28.14 -3.95
N LYS A 855 -33.75 -28.20 -3.23
CA LYS A 855 -34.58 -27.03 -2.93
C LYS A 855 -33.83 -25.89 -2.27
N HIS A 856 -32.84 -26.21 -1.43
CA HIS A 856 -31.97 -25.22 -0.75
C HIS A 856 -31.04 -24.46 -1.69
N LEU A 857 -30.89 -24.90 -2.94
CA LEU A 857 -30.11 -24.20 -3.96
C LEU A 857 -30.92 -23.12 -4.67
N ASP A 858 -32.26 -23.07 -4.50
CA ASP A 858 -33.09 -22.01 -5.05
C ASP A 858 -32.98 -20.74 -4.18
N VAL A 859 -32.09 -19.84 -4.58
CA VAL A 859 -31.85 -18.55 -3.91
C VAL A 859 -32.70 -17.42 -4.47
N ARG A 860 -33.56 -17.68 -5.48
CA ARG A 860 -34.43 -16.66 -6.12
C ARG A 860 -35.37 -15.95 -5.14
N PRO A 861 -35.99 -16.61 -4.18
CA PRO A 861 -36.89 -15.97 -3.21
C PRO A 861 -36.18 -14.91 -2.34
N ASP A 862 -34.88 -15.11 -2.10
CA ASP A 862 -34.08 -14.21 -1.26
C ASP A 862 -33.47 -13.04 -2.06
N LEU A 863 -33.64 -13.05 -3.38
CA LEU A 863 -33.11 -11.99 -4.24
C LEU A 863 -33.98 -10.73 -4.15
N ASP A 864 -33.42 -9.69 -3.63
CA ASP A 864 -34.06 -8.38 -3.60
C ASP A 864 -34.09 -7.78 -5.03
N ASN A 865 -35.26 -7.51 -5.58
CA ASN A 865 -35.43 -6.82 -6.87
C ASN A 865 -34.71 -5.47 -6.94
N LYS A 866 -34.35 -4.89 -5.79
CA LYS A 866 -33.65 -3.59 -5.68
C LYS A 866 -32.13 -3.70 -5.69
N ARG A 867 -31.55 -4.92 -5.64
CA ARG A 867 -30.10 -5.10 -5.50
C ARG A 867 -29.26 -4.50 -6.64
N ASN A 868 -29.82 -4.40 -7.86
CA ASN A 868 -29.16 -3.80 -9.02
C ASN A 868 -29.42 -2.30 -9.14
N ILE A 869 -30.18 -1.68 -8.25
CA ILE A 869 -30.48 -0.25 -8.30
C ILE A 869 -29.23 0.54 -7.90
N LYS A 870 -28.87 1.51 -8.74
CA LYS A 870 -27.81 2.46 -8.45
C LYS A 870 -28.22 3.37 -7.29
N ASP A 871 -27.53 3.28 -6.17
CA ASP A 871 -27.71 4.21 -5.08
C ASP A 871 -26.80 5.43 -5.32
N SER A 872 -27.45 6.59 -5.42
CA SER A 872 -26.82 7.83 -5.86
C SER A 872 -26.88 8.89 -4.79
N TYR A 873 -25.74 9.38 -4.36
CA TYR A 873 -25.62 10.56 -3.53
C TYR A 873 -25.61 11.81 -4.42
N LYS A 874 -26.72 12.54 -4.50
CA LYS A 874 -26.89 13.67 -5.44
C LYS A 874 -26.68 15.04 -4.78
N SER A 875 -26.71 15.11 -3.47
CA SER A 875 -26.53 16.38 -2.76
C SER A 875 -25.07 16.66 -2.53
N PRO A 876 -24.52 17.80 -2.97
CA PRO A 876 -23.12 18.12 -2.78
C PRO A 876 -22.73 18.17 -1.30
N ILE A 877 -21.60 17.57 -0.96
CA ILE A 877 -20.96 17.67 0.35
C ILE A 877 -19.88 18.73 0.24
N LEU A 878 -19.95 19.74 1.09
CA LEU A 878 -18.94 20.80 1.19
C LEU A 878 -18.24 20.71 2.54
N CYS A 879 -16.89 20.64 2.50
CA CYS A 879 -16.03 20.77 3.66
C CYS A 879 -14.98 21.86 3.39
N MET A 880 -14.80 22.79 4.33
CA MET A 880 -13.80 23.85 4.21
C MET A 880 -12.77 23.75 5.33
N ASN A 881 -11.51 23.83 4.94
CA ASN A 881 -10.36 23.86 5.83
C ASN A 881 -9.70 25.23 5.77
N ILE A 882 -9.23 25.72 6.90
CA ILE A 882 -8.53 27.00 7.01
C ILE A 882 -7.22 26.75 7.76
N ASN A 883 -6.15 27.28 7.21
CA ASN A 883 -4.83 27.29 7.81
C ASN A 883 -4.29 28.72 7.84
N VAL A 884 -3.82 29.16 9.00
CA VAL A 884 -3.22 30.47 9.20
C VAL A 884 -1.84 30.29 9.78
N THR A 885 -0.84 30.67 9.02
CA THR A 885 0.56 30.61 9.42
C THR A 885 1.10 32.02 9.62
N LYS A 886 1.69 32.27 10.77
CA LYS A 886 2.47 33.46 11.10
C LYS A 886 3.94 33.10 11.12
N GLU A 887 4.71 33.74 10.27
CA GLU A 887 6.18 33.64 10.25
C GLU A 887 6.76 34.89 10.94
N ILE A 888 7.67 34.64 11.88
CA ILE A 888 8.34 35.70 12.65
C ILE A 888 9.82 35.66 12.26
N LYS A 889 10.18 36.55 11.34
CA LYS A 889 11.50 36.51 10.67
C LYS A 889 11.76 35.09 10.15
N ASP A 890 12.95 34.58 10.33
CA ASP A 890 13.41 33.27 9.86
C ASP A 890 13.75 32.29 11.01
N TYR A 891 13.22 32.57 12.22
CA TYR A 891 13.48 31.72 13.39
C TYR A 891 12.23 31.07 14.02
N LEU A 892 11.01 31.58 13.74
CA LEU A 892 9.81 31.03 14.37
C LEU A 892 8.63 31.05 13.41
N ARG A 893 7.95 29.89 13.28
CA ARG A 893 6.68 29.74 12.58
C ARG A 893 5.63 29.26 13.55
N ILE A 894 4.49 29.93 13.58
CA ILE A 894 3.30 29.56 14.36
C ILE A 894 2.19 29.32 13.37
N SER A 895 1.60 28.14 13.37
CA SER A 895 0.52 27.77 12.46
C SER A 895 -0.69 27.28 13.25
N PHE A 896 -1.84 27.84 12.95
CA PHE A 896 -3.14 27.40 13.43
C PHE A 896 -3.91 26.82 12.25
N TYR A 897 -4.55 25.68 12.44
CA TYR A 897 -5.41 25.06 11.43
C TYR A 897 -6.78 24.68 12.01
N ALA A 898 -7.78 24.78 11.17
CA ALA A 898 -9.14 24.36 11.45
C ALA A 898 -9.66 23.57 10.25
N ASN A 899 -9.79 22.26 10.40
CA ASN A 899 -10.32 21.38 9.39
C ASN A 899 -11.82 21.21 9.58
N ASN A 900 -12.56 21.16 8.47
CA ASN A 900 -14.03 21.13 8.48
C ASN A 900 -14.64 22.28 9.28
N ALA A 901 -13.97 23.45 9.26
CA ALA A 901 -14.42 24.68 9.92
C ALA A 901 -15.82 25.10 9.46
N PHE A 902 -16.10 24.87 8.19
CA PHE A 902 -17.43 24.94 7.64
C PHE A 902 -17.73 23.64 6.90
N ARG A 903 -18.92 23.08 7.13
CA ARG A 903 -19.34 21.84 6.48
C ARG A 903 -20.84 21.87 6.18
N SER A 904 -21.19 21.36 5.00
CA SER A 904 -22.56 21.10 4.60
C SER A 904 -22.70 19.65 4.18
N THR A 905 -23.46 18.89 4.95
CA THR A 905 -23.74 17.47 4.73
C THR A 905 -25.24 17.25 4.76
N PRO A 906 -25.95 17.52 3.65
CA PRO A 906 -27.38 17.38 3.60
C PRO A 906 -27.82 15.94 3.80
N LEU A 907 -29.07 15.76 4.23
CA LEU A 907 -29.70 14.45 4.25
C LEU A 907 -29.86 13.93 2.83
N TRP A 908 -29.67 12.64 2.67
CA TRP A 908 -29.80 11.94 1.43
C TRP A 908 -30.83 10.83 1.54
N GLU A 909 -31.74 10.75 0.58
CA GLU A 909 -32.69 9.68 0.46
C GLU A 909 -32.13 8.58 -0.43
N SER A 910 -32.14 7.34 0.05
CA SER A 910 -31.69 6.19 -0.73
C SER A 910 -32.60 5.96 -1.94
N THR A 911 -31.99 5.92 -3.13
CA THR A 911 -32.71 5.55 -4.36
C THR A 911 -33.15 4.07 -4.31
N LYS A 912 -32.35 3.25 -3.61
CA LYS A 912 -32.61 1.82 -3.43
C LYS A 912 -33.75 1.57 -2.44
N ASN A 913 -33.83 2.37 -1.39
CA ASN A 913 -34.83 2.26 -0.34
C ASN A 913 -35.53 3.62 -0.13
N PRO A 914 -36.57 3.96 -0.95
CA PRO A 914 -37.32 5.20 -0.79
C PRO A 914 -37.88 5.33 0.61
N GLY A 915 -37.79 6.52 1.20
CA GLY A 915 -38.17 6.80 2.58
C GLY A 915 -37.05 6.54 3.60
N SER A 916 -35.93 5.94 3.20
CA SER A 916 -34.75 5.81 4.06
C SER A 916 -33.79 6.98 3.85
N PHE A 917 -33.59 7.76 4.90
CA PHE A 917 -32.72 8.93 4.88
C PHE A 917 -31.42 8.66 5.66
N THR A 918 -30.32 8.94 5.02
CA THR A 918 -28.99 8.83 5.62
C THR A 918 -28.26 10.16 5.54
N ARG A 919 -27.54 10.51 6.57
CA ARG A 919 -26.53 11.58 6.49
C ARG A 919 -25.18 10.89 6.35
N ARG A 920 -24.44 11.24 5.32
CA ARG A 920 -23.06 10.78 5.24
C ARG A 920 -22.31 11.28 6.47
N ASN A 921 -21.53 10.39 7.11
CA ASN A 921 -20.69 10.77 8.23
C ASN A 921 -19.74 11.89 7.76
N ALA A 922 -20.06 13.12 8.19
CA ALA A 922 -19.20 14.23 7.94
C ALA A 922 -18.00 14.14 8.86
N ASN A 923 -16.85 14.40 8.33
CA ASN A 923 -15.67 14.64 9.13
C ASN A 923 -15.96 15.70 10.18
N THR A 924 -15.61 15.44 11.41
CA THR A 924 -15.89 16.37 12.52
C THR A 924 -15.03 17.63 12.41
N PHE A 925 -15.49 18.73 13.00
CA PHE A 925 -14.65 19.91 13.18
C PHE A 925 -13.40 19.55 13.99
N PHE A 926 -12.25 19.99 13.52
CA PHE A 926 -10.98 19.64 14.08
C PHE A 926 -10.00 20.82 13.96
N PHE A 927 -9.29 21.14 15.01
CA PHE A 927 -8.34 22.24 15.01
C PHE A 927 -7.06 21.87 15.72
N GLY A 928 -6.00 22.60 15.45
CA GLY A 928 -4.71 22.39 16.09
C GLY A 928 -3.73 23.51 15.89
N LEU A 929 -2.61 23.38 16.58
CA LEU A 929 -1.51 24.34 16.59
C LEU A 929 -0.20 23.63 16.26
N SER A 930 0.63 24.27 15.45
CA SER A 930 2.00 23.86 15.21
C SER A 930 2.95 25.03 15.46
N LEU A 931 4.02 24.77 16.20
CA LEU A 931 5.08 25.69 16.49
C LEU A 931 6.40 25.13 15.95
N THR A 932 7.07 25.86 15.06
CA THR A 932 8.37 25.45 14.53
C THR A 932 9.40 26.53 14.85
N ALA A 933 10.43 26.15 15.61
CA ALA A 933 11.60 27.00 15.87
C ALA A 933 12.77 26.55 14.99
N MET A 934 13.41 27.51 14.33
CA MET A 934 14.62 27.32 13.52
C MET A 934 15.78 28.02 14.21
N ILE A 935 16.80 27.27 14.57
CA ILE A 935 18.03 27.77 15.24
C ILE A 935 19.16 27.60 14.23
N LYS A 936 19.74 28.75 13.82
CA LYS A 936 20.84 28.81 12.84
C LYS A 936 22.17 28.43 13.45
#